data_b984b5e949107044c0f23c70a2c8ea4c
#
_entry.id   b984b5e949107044c0f23c70a2c8ea4c
#
_cell.length_a   1.000
_cell.length_b   1.000
_cell.length_c   1.000
_cell.angle_alpha   90.00
_cell.angle_beta   90.00
_cell.angle_gamma   90.00
#
_symmetry.space_group_name_H-M   'P 1'
#
loop_
_entity.id
_entity.type
_entity.pdbx_description
1 polymer ?
#
loop_
_entity_poly.entity_id
_entity_poly.type
_entity_poly.pdbx_seq_one_letter_code
_entity_poly.pdbx_strand_id
1 'polypeptide(L)'
;MDAAQSPQHLETPSKTSTGPMTETSASNRRAEGPKPDAVDAAPAREQKKGLTFANQESLPKLPVPDLENTCRRYLESLSALQSPREQTESKAAVEEFLRTDGPALQEKLKNYASSKTSYIEQFWYDSYLNFDNPVVLNLNPFFLLEDDPTPARNDQVPRAASLVISALSFVRAVRREELPPDTVRGTPLCMYQYSRMFGTARLPTDNGCVISQDPKAKHVVVLCRGQFYWFDVLDDNNDLIMSEKDISLNLQTIIADAEQTPIQDAAKGALGVLSTENRKVWSGLREIMTKDEGSNNAECLEIVDNALFALCLDDTEPHSTAELCANMLCGTSEVVRGVQVGTCTNRWYDKLQIIVCKNGSAGINFEHTGVDGHTVLRFASDVYTDTILRFAKTINGQAPTLWATASPDPSKRDPRSFGNVSTSPRKLEWDMVPELSIALRFAESHLADLLQQHEFQVLDFQGYGKNFITSMGFSPDAFMQMAIQAAYYGLYGRIENTYEPAMTKVFLHGRTEAIRTVTQECVDFVKTFWGENPPEQKVETFRKATAKHTALTKECSLGQGHDRHLYALYCLWQRSFDDHVDTNSNGCSSPVESNSAIDSPKLSTSTSDDGLSSSSTGLRPLRSFVHTPAIFQDPGWDKINTTVLSSSNCGNPCLRHFGFGPTSGDGFGIGYIIKDDTISICASSKHRQTARLMQAVDSYLLEMRKLLRATKPKATSPRTSRAREMEHIGDRLPRDLRRGRVVRGDRVAKGGVDTPTTDSGEIEDDGMGGYGFFDAGMLFQALKGLTAERERGADKPTKRRVVGKKLPLNEY
;
A
#
# COMPACT_ATOMS: atom_id res chain seq x y z
N MET A 1 45.16 51.29 18.98
CA MET A 1 45.33 51.31 20.44
C MET A 1 45.02 49.89 20.85
N ASP A 2 46.05 49.22 20.85
CA ASP A 2 46.96 48.67 21.87
C ASP A 2 46.28 47.45 22.57
N ALA A 3 46.77 46.33 22.31
CA ALA A 3 47.99 45.58 22.67
C ALA A 3 47.66 44.58 23.78
N ALA A 4 47.75 43.31 23.48
CA ALA A 4 48.84 42.36 23.79
C ALA A 4 48.86 41.96 25.30
N GLN A 5 48.95 40.70 25.67
CA GLN A 5 50.08 39.74 25.60
C GLN A 5 49.76 38.43 26.29
N SER A 6 50.18 37.34 25.70
CA SER A 6 50.61 36.10 26.39
C SER A 6 52.01 36.38 27.08
N PRO A 7 52.70 35.47 27.78
CA PRO A 7 52.82 34.03 27.65
C PRO A 7 53.30 33.22 28.88
N GLN A 8 53.56 31.88 28.63
CA GLN A 8 54.67 31.00 29.13
C GLN A 8 54.54 30.27 30.47
N HIS A 9 54.68 29.06 30.50
CA HIS A 9 55.78 28.04 30.38
C HIS A 9 56.11 27.27 31.66
N LEU A 10 56.43 25.98 31.45
CA LEU A 10 57.42 25.10 32.09
C LEU A 10 56.97 24.39 33.40
N GLU A 11 57.27 23.16 33.75
CA GLU A 11 58.22 22.11 33.32
C GLU A 11 57.88 20.80 34.05
N THR A 12 58.29 19.69 33.47
CA THR A 12 58.52 18.38 34.14
C THR A 12 59.72 18.39 35.08
N PRO A 13 59.97 17.41 36.01
CA PRO A 13 60.64 16.16 35.61
C PRO A 13 60.40 14.89 36.50
N SER A 14 60.57 13.76 35.87
CA SER A 14 61.26 12.47 36.13
C SER A 14 61.78 12.10 37.52
N LYS A 15 61.72 10.78 37.87
CA LYS A 15 62.82 9.78 38.10
C LYS A 15 62.31 8.59 38.92
N THR A 16 62.40 7.37 38.38
CA THR A 16 63.32 6.26 38.61
C THR A 16 63.43 5.68 40.03
N SER A 17 63.28 4.32 40.17
CA SER A 17 64.33 3.33 40.44
C SER A 17 63.75 1.99 40.85
N THR A 18 64.12 0.94 40.15
CA THR A 18 65.03 -0.25 40.49
C THR A 18 64.47 -1.30 41.45
N GLY A 19 64.45 -2.48 40.93
CA GLY A 19 64.28 -3.86 41.24
C GLY A 19 64.87 -4.42 42.59
N PRO A 20 65.04 -5.71 42.78
CA PRO A 20 65.68 -6.74 41.93
C PRO A 20 65.10 -8.20 41.98
N MET A 21 65.66 -9.01 41.15
CA MET A 21 65.62 -10.48 40.87
C MET A 21 65.79 -11.45 42.05
N THR A 22 65.22 -12.65 41.89
CA THR A 22 65.94 -13.99 42.02
C THR A 22 65.01 -15.10 41.55
N GLU A 23 65.37 -15.84 40.47
CA GLU A 23 66.00 -17.18 40.35
C GLU A 23 65.28 -18.32 41.13
N THR A 24 64.88 -19.38 40.59
CA THR A 24 65.23 -20.49 39.73
C THR A 24 64.33 -21.68 40.04
N SER A 25 63.92 -22.46 39.15
CA SER A 25 64.26 -23.79 38.81
C SER A 25 63.39 -24.52 37.84
N ALA A 26 64.03 -25.27 36.98
CA ALA A 26 63.52 -26.01 35.84
C ALA A 26 62.88 -27.34 36.19
N SER A 27 61.92 -27.83 35.42
CA SER A 27 61.99 -29.18 34.82
C SER A 27 60.84 -29.45 33.83
N ASN A 28 61.30 -29.76 32.61
CA ASN A 28 60.86 -30.78 31.68
C ASN A 28 59.45 -31.02 31.14
N ARG A 29 59.30 -30.67 29.86
CA ARG A 29 58.82 -31.49 28.72
C ARG A 29 57.34 -31.87 28.59
N ARG A 30 56.68 -31.28 27.58
CA ARG A 30 56.29 -31.94 26.34
C ARG A 30 55.72 -30.91 25.35
N ALA A 31 56.11 -31.06 24.09
CA ALA A 31 55.72 -30.21 22.97
C ALA A 31 54.24 -30.39 22.65
N GLU A 32 53.47 -29.31 22.66
CA GLU A 32 52.20 -29.14 21.95
C GLU A 32 52.34 -27.93 21.05
N GLY A 33 51.85 -28.08 19.79
CA GLY A 33 51.98 -27.11 18.74
C GLY A 33 51.25 -25.79 19.00
N PRO A 34 51.51 -24.74 18.21
CA PRO A 34 51.04 -23.39 18.48
C PRO A 34 49.53 -23.30 18.29
N LYS A 35 48.81 -22.84 19.33
CA LYS A 35 47.44 -22.35 19.24
C LYS A 35 47.47 -21.04 18.46
N PRO A 36 46.49 -20.79 17.56
CA PRO A 36 46.40 -19.49 16.90
C PRO A 36 46.06 -18.39 17.92
N ASP A 37 46.79 -17.28 17.79
CA ASP A 37 46.65 -16.10 18.61
C ASP A 37 45.17 -15.60 18.61
N ALA A 38 44.63 -15.40 19.81
CA ALA A 38 43.38 -14.69 19.99
C ALA A 38 43.61 -13.25 19.51
N VAL A 39 43.04 -12.93 18.35
CA VAL A 39 42.91 -11.55 17.88
C VAL A 39 41.97 -10.86 18.86
N ASP A 40 42.50 -9.89 19.60
CA ASP A 40 41.69 -8.98 20.42
C ASP A 40 40.57 -8.41 19.57
N ALA A 41 39.34 -8.87 19.80
CA ALA A 41 38.15 -8.30 19.25
C ALA A 41 38.01 -6.87 19.82
N ALA A 42 38.26 -5.87 19.00
CA ALA A 42 37.93 -4.49 19.33
C ALA A 42 36.50 -4.44 19.87
N PRO A 43 36.21 -3.67 20.95
CA PRO A 43 34.88 -3.58 21.49
C PRO A 43 33.91 -3.17 20.39
N ALA A 44 32.87 -3.98 20.19
CA ALA A 44 31.82 -3.71 19.23
C ALA A 44 31.34 -2.27 19.48
N ARG A 45 31.58 -1.37 18.53
CA ARG A 45 30.96 -0.03 18.57
C ARG A 45 29.49 -0.24 18.68
N GLU A 46 28.89 0.18 19.79
CA GLU A 46 27.43 0.32 19.90
C GLU A 46 26.97 1.11 18.67
N GLN A 47 26.35 0.43 17.71
CA GLN A 47 25.68 1.08 16.60
C GLN A 47 24.58 1.93 17.23
N LYS A 48 24.71 3.25 17.16
CA LYS A 48 23.62 4.16 17.52
C LYS A 48 22.41 3.72 16.72
N LYS A 49 21.37 3.23 17.38
CA LYS A 49 20.08 2.90 16.74
C LYS A 49 19.60 4.17 16.03
N GLY A 50 19.31 4.05 14.75
CA GLY A 50 18.74 5.15 13.97
C GLY A 50 17.34 5.50 14.47
N LEU A 51 16.83 6.67 14.07
CA LEU A 51 15.54 7.18 14.50
C LEU A 51 14.37 6.33 13.98
N THR A 52 14.41 5.93 12.71
CA THR A 52 13.29 5.30 11.99
C THR A 52 12.82 4.01 12.64
N PHE A 53 13.75 3.13 13.04
CA PHE A 53 13.42 1.82 13.61
C PHE A 53 13.66 1.77 15.14
N ALA A 54 13.85 2.91 15.79
CA ALA A 54 14.18 2.96 17.21
C ALA A 54 13.18 2.24 18.12
N ASN A 55 11.91 2.26 17.74
CA ASN A 55 10.81 1.69 18.54
C ASN A 55 10.44 0.26 18.14
N GLN A 56 11.04 -0.31 17.08
CA GLN A 56 10.59 -1.60 16.49
C GLN A 56 10.55 -2.74 17.52
N GLU A 57 11.60 -2.89 18.30
CA GLU A 57 11.72 -3.98 19.29
C GLU A 57 10.78 -3.81 20.50
N SER A 58 10.26 -2.61 20.73
CA SER A 58 9.35 -2.31 21.83
C SER A 58 7.88 -2.45 21.48
N LEU A 59 7.56 -2.63 20.20
CA LEU A 59 6.18 -2.80 19.74
C LEU A 59 5.62 -4.16 20.18
N PRO A 60 4.34 -4.21 20.63
CA PRO A 60 3.70 -5.47 20.97
C PRO A 60 3.49 -6.32 19.72
N LYS A 61 3.51 -7.64 19.87
CA LYS A 61 3.06 -8.57 18.83
C LYS A 61 1.55 -8.52 18.69
N LEU A 62 1.05 -8.73 17.46
CA LEU A 62 -0.38 -8.87 17.21
C LEU A 62 -0.92 -10.08 18.02
N PRO A 63 -1.90 -9.87 18.91
CA PRO A 63 -2.45 -10.97 19.72
C PRO A 63 -3.26 -11.94 18.87
N VAL A 64 -3.16 -13.23 19.17
CA VAL A 64 -4.08 -14.23 18.61
C VAL A 64 -5.41 -14.11 19.36
N PRO A 65 -6.54 -13.78 18.68
CA PRO A 65 -7.82 -13.60 19.35
C PRO A 65 -8.33 -14.89 20.00
N ASP A 66 -9.28 -14.74 20.91
CA ASP A 66 -10.00 -15.87 21.48
C ASP A 66 -10.93 -16.50 20.46
N LEU A 67 -10.94 -17.84 20.39
CA LEU A 67 -11.68 -18.59 19.38
C LEU A 67 -13.21 -18.40 19.49
N GLU A 68 -13.75 -18.46 20.69
CA GLU A 68 -15.20 -18.31 20.93
C GLU A 68 -15.65 -16.89 20.56
N ASN A 69 -14.86 -15.88 20.95
CA ASN A 69 -15.14 -14.49 20.60
C ASN A 69 -15.09 -14.27 19.08
N THR A 70 -14.11 -14.87 18.40
CA THR A 70 -14.00 -14.81 16.93
C THR A 70 -15.22 -15.42 16.25
N CYS A 71 -15.63 -16.61 16.69
CA CYS A 71 -16.82 -17.29 16.16
C CYS A 71 -18.12 -16.49 16.41
N ARG A 72 -18.25 -15.89 17.59
CA ARG A 72 -19.38 -15.01 17.89
C ARG A 72 -19.42 -13.80 16.95
N ARG A 73 -18.28 -13.11 16.73
CA ARG A 73 -18.18 -11.96 15.81
C ARG A 73 -18.46 -12.34 14.37
N TYR A 74 -18.02 -13.52 13.95
CA TYR A 74 -18.32 -14.07 12.64
C TYR A 74 -19.83 -14.22 12.43
N LEU A 75 -20.54 -14.84 13.38
CA LEU A 75 -22.00 -14.95 13.34
C LEU A 75 -22.71 -13.58 13.38
N GLU A 76 -22.21 -12.64 14.17
CA GLU A 76 -22.73 -11.27 14.19
C GLU A 76 -22.60 -10.59 12.81
N SER A 77 -21.46 -10.75 12.14
CA SER A 77 -21.23 -10.19 10.82
C SER A 77 -22.09 -10.83 9.72
N LEU A 78 -22.45 -12.09 9.87
CA LEU A 78 -23.36 -12.80 8.97
C LEU A 78 -24.82 -12.48 9.21
N SER A 79 -25.20 -12.11 10.44
CA SER A 79 -26.61 -11.96 10.86
C SER A 79 -27.41 -10.98 9.99
N ALA A 80 -26.75 -9.92 9.50
CA ALA A 80 -27.37 -8.93 8.64
C ALA A 80 -27.40 -9.32 7.14
N LEU A 81 -26.65 -10.35 6.77
CA LEU A 81 -26.46 -10.81 5.37
C LEU A 81 -27.23 -12.09 5.06
N GLN A 82 -27.72 -12.79 6.08
CA GLN A 82 -28.34 -14.11 5.97
C GLN A 82 -29.83 -14.09 6.33
N SER A 83 -30.58 -14.98 5.72
CA SER A 83 -31.94 -15.32 6.16
C SER A 83 -31.92 -16.06 7.51
N PRO A 84 -33.03 -16.10 8.26
CA PRO A 84 -33.10 -16.84 9.53
C PRO A 84 -32.73 -18.34 9.43
N ARG A 85 -33.00 -18.96 8.27
CA ARG A 85 -32.63 -20.35 8.01
C ARG A 85 -31.12 -20.49 7.88
N GLU A 86 -30.49 -19.67 7.01
CA GLU A 86 -29.01 -19.63 6.82
C GLU A 86 -28.30 -19.35 8.13
N GLN A 87 -28.82 -18.43 8.96
CA GLN A 87 -28.25 -18.14 10.27
C GLN A 87 -28.26 -19.38 11.21
N THR A 88 -29.33 -20.19 11.15
CA THR A 88 -29.41 -21.42 11.94
C THR A 88 -28.39 -22.44 11.46
N GLU A 89 -28.21 -22.57 10.15
CA GLU A 89 -27.23 -23.46 9.53
C GLU A 89 -25.80 -23.03 9.89
N SER A 90 -25.47 -21.74 9.71
CA SER A 90 -24.15 -21.20 10.08
C SER A 90 -23.87 -21.31 11.58
N LYS A 91 -24.88 -21.11 12.43
CA LYS A 91 -24.72 -21.30 13.87
C LYS A 91 -24.39 -22.75 14.22
N ALA A 92 -25.06 -23.71 13.61
CA ALA A 92 -24.78 -25.13 13.81
C ALA A 92 -23.34 -25.49 13.34
N ALA A 93 -22.90 -24.98 12.19
CA ALA A 93 -21.54 -25.17 11.68
C ALA A 93 -20.47 -24.60 12.63
N VAL A 94 -20.73 -23.40 13.20
CA VAL A 94 -19.84 -22.79 14.19
C VAL A 94 -19.80 -23.58 15.51
N GLU A 95 -20.95 -24.05 16.00
CA GLU A 95 -21.03 -24.86 17.22
C GLU A 95 -20.27 -26.21 17.05
N GLU A 96 -20.38 -26.80 15.85
CA GLU A 96 -19.61 -28.00 15.52
C GLU A 96 -18.12 -27.71 15.46
N PHE A 97 -17.70 -26.62 14.78
CA PHE A 97 -16.30 -26.23 14.72
C PHE A 97 -15.68 -25.96 16.09
N LEU A 98 -16.38 -25.25 16.97
CA LEU A 98 -15.93 -25.00 18.34
C LEU A 98 -15.77 -26.30 19.17
N ARG A 99 -16.53 -27.33 18.87
CA ARG A 99 -16.47 -28.60 19.57
C ARG A 99 -15.40 -29.56 19.02
N THR A 100 -15.09 -29.47 17.72
CA THR A 100 -14.25 -30.44 16.99
C THR A 100 -12.89 -29.84 16.62
N ASP A 101 -12.79 -29.21 15.46
CA ASP A 101 -11.54 -28.81 14.81
C ASP A 101 -10.95 -27.52 15.39
N GLY A 102 -11.82 -26.61 15.81
CA GLY A 102 -11.45 -25.28 16.26
C GLY A 102 -10.38 -25.23 17.35
N PRO A 103 -10.55 -25.97 18.47
CA PRO A 103 -9.57 -25.96 19.56
C PRO A 103 -8.19 -26.47 19.13
N ALA A 104 -8.12 -27.50 18.29
CA ALA A 104 -6.86 -28.04 17.80
C ALA A 104 -6.14 -27.05 16.85
N LEU A 105 -6.89 -26.40 15.95
CA LEU A 105 -6.37 -25.37 15.07
C LEU A 105 -5.93 -24.13 15.85
N GLN A 106 -6.68 -23.71 16.85
CA GLN A 106 -6.32 -22.61 17.74
C GLN A 106 -5.00 -22.85 18.47
N GLU A 107 -4.79 -24.07 18.97
CA GLU A 107 -3.54 -24.43 19.64
C GLU A 107 -2.37 -24.44 18.65
N LYS A 108 -2.56 -24.99 17.44
CA LYS A 108 -1.57 -24.91 16.36
C LYS A 108 -1.22 -23.46 16.03
N LEU A 109 -2.23 -22.57 15.95
CA LEU A 109 -2.00 -21.16 15.66
C LEU A 109 -1.23 -20.46 16.78
N LYS A 110 -1.55 -20.73 18.05
CA LYS A 110 -0.79 -20.18 19.19
C LYS A 110 0.67 -20.62 19.16
N ASN A 111 0.91 -21.91 18.88
CA ASN A 111 2.24 -22.46 18.76
C ASN A 111 3.02 -21.83 17.59
N TYR A 112 2.40 -21.68 16.43
CA TYR A 112 2.94 -20.97 15.29
C TYR A 112 3.28 -19.50 15.64
N ALA A 113 2.34 -18.78 16.24
CA ALA A 113 2.50 -17.37 16.61
C ALA A 113 3.65 -17.14 17.61
N SER A 114 3.93 -18.10 18.49
CA SER A 114 5.00 -17.98 19.50
C SER A 114 6.36 -17.74 18.85
N SER A 115 6.64 -18.38 17.73
CA SER A 115 7.91 -18.32 16.98
C SER A 115 7.95 -17.20 15.91
N LYS A 116 6.83 -16.51 15.66
CA LYS A 116 6.71 -15.50 14.58
C LYS A 116 6.63 -14.08 15.14
N THR A 117 7.01 -13.13 14.32
CA THR A 117 6.88 -11.69 14.60
C THR A 117 5.41 -11.27 14.64
N SER A 118 4.64 -11.73 13.64
CA SER A 118 3.20 -11.59 13.54
C SER A 118 2.62 -12.90 13.04
N TYR A 119 1.52 -13.38 13.66
CA TYR A 119 0.92 -14.66 13.26
C TYR A 119 0.28 -14.62 11.87
N ILE A 120 -0.12 -13.43 11.42
CA ILE A 120 -0.81 -13.27 10.13
C ILE A 120 0.12 -12.94 8.98
N GLU A 121 1.32 -12.40 9.25
CA GLU A 121 2.18 -11.81 8.24
C GLU A 121 2.45 -12.75 7.07
N GLN A 122 2.92 -13.97 7.34
CA GLN A 122 3.26 -14.92 6.29
C GLN A 122 2.02 -15.36 5.49
N PHE A 123 0.90 -15.66 6.15
CA PHE A 123 -0.35 -16.01 5.47
C PHE A 123 -0.85 -14.87 4.59
N TRP A 124 -0.63 -13.63 5.03
CA TRP A 124 -0.99 -12.44 4.28
C TRP A 124 -0.11 -12.23 3.05
N TYR A 125 1.22 -12.41 3.18
CA TYR A 125 2.13 -12.43 2.03
C TYR A 125 1.76 -13.53 1.04
N ASP A 126 1.50 -14.74 1.50
CA ASP A 126 1.13 -15.87 0.65
C ASP A 126 -0.15 -15.59 -0.15
N SER A 127 -1.14 -14.91 0.47
CA SER A 127 -2.39 -14.55 -0.22
C SER A 127 -2.16 -13.64 -1.44
N TYR A 128 -1.22 -12.70 -1.33
CA TYR A 128 -0.84 -11.85 -2.44
C TYR A 128 0.03 -12.58 -3.47
N LEU A 129 1.03 -13.32 -2.99
CA LEU A 129 2.06 -13.92 -3.86
C LEU A 129 1.52 -15.12 -4.67
N ASN A 130 0.55 -15.84 -4.13
CA ASN A 130 -0.11 -16.95 -4.83
C ASN A 130 -1.28 -16.51 -5.73
N PHE A 131 -1.52 -15.21 -5.85
CA PHE A 131 -2.54 -14.69 -6.75
C PHE A 131 -2.02 -14.71 -8.18
N ASP A 132 -2.60 -15.58 -9.02
CA ASP A 132 -2.13 -15.86 -10.38
C ASP A 132 -2.61 -14.86 -11.43
N ASN A 133 -3.74 -14.17 -11.20
CA ASN A 133 -4.30 -13.23 -12.18
C ASN A 133 -3.45 -11.94 -12.30
N PRO A 134 -3.67 -11.12 -13.33
CA PRO A 134 -3.02 -9.82 -13.47
C PRO A 134 -3.06 -8.98 -12.20
N VAL A 135 -1.95 -8.33 -11.85
CA VAL A 135 -1.90 -7.43 -10.67
C VAL A 135 -2.59 -6.09 -10.96
N VAL A 136 -2.55 -5.64 -12.20
CA VAL A 136 -3.28 -4.45 -12.64
C VAL A 136 -4.77 -4.64 -12.44
N LEU A 137 -5.47 -3.63 -11.93
CA LEU A 137 -6.91 -3.63 -11.63
C LEU A 137 -7.37 -4.63 -10.55
N ASN A 138 -6.53 -5.57 -10.15
CA ASN A 138 -6.86 -6.56 -9.12
C ASN A 138 -6.15 -6.31 -7.79
N LEU A 139 -4.86 -5.91 -7.82
CA LEU A 139 -4.05 -5.73 -6.59
C LEU A 139 -3.51 -4.32 -6.42
N ASN A 140 -3.02 -3.71 -7.51
CA ASN A 140 -2.35 -2.42 -7.43
C ASN A 140 -3.35 -1.28 -7.27
N PRO A 141 -3.22 -0.43 -6.24
CA PRO A 141 -3.98 0.81 -6.13
C PRO A 141 -3.18 1.98 -6.70
N PHE A 142 -3.85 3.13 -6.81
CA PHE A 142 -3.19 4.38 -7.17
C PHE A 142 -3.51 5.50 -6.20
N PHE A 143 -2.60 6.46 -6.11
CA PHE A 143 -2.82 7.79 -5.54
C PHE A 143 -2.68 8.84 -6.63
N LEU A 144 -3.65 9.73 -6.74
CA LEU A 144 -3.57 10.93 -7.56
C LEU A 144 -3.16 12.10 -6.68
N LEU A 145 -2.01 12.69 -6.96
CA LEU A 145 -1.50 13.84 -6.21
C LEU A 145 -2.26 15.12 -6.59
N GLU A 146 -2.32 16.07 -5.65
CA GLU A 146 -2.69 17.44 -5.99
C GLU A 146 -1.65 18.04 -6.95
N ASP A 147 -2.09 18.97 -7.77
CA ASP A 147 -1.20 19.70 -8.67
C ASP A 147 -0.18 20.54 -7.87
N ASP A 148 0.94 20.89 -8.50
CA ASP A 148 1.87 21.84 -7.88
C ASP A 148 1.14 23.19 -7.72
N PRO A 149 1.18 23.82 -6.54
CA PRO A 149 0.52 25.12 -6.33
C PRO A 149 1.09 26.23 -7.18
N THR A 150 2.23 26.00 -7.85
CA THR A 150 2.86 26.95 -8.78
C THR A 150 2.55 26.53 -10.21
N PRO A 151 1.68 27.25 -10.96
CA PRO A 151 1.23 26.82 -12.29
C PRO A 151 2.37 26.55 -13.28
N ALA A 152 3.45 27.35 -13.26
CA ALA A 152 4.62 27.17 -14.13
C ALA A 152 5.41 25.86 -13.87
N ARG A 153 5.10 25.13 -12.80
CA ARG A 153 5.70 23.83 -12.46
C ARG A 153 4.79 22.65 -12.83
N ASN A 154 3.57 22.92 -13.28
CA ASN A 154 2.64 21.91 -13.79
C ASN A 154 2.91 21.65 -15.28
N ASP A 155 4.16 21.28 -15.57
CA ASP A 155 4.63 20.73 -16.83
C ASP A 155 5.40 19.45 -16.53
N GLN A 156 5.42 18.50 -17.44
CA GLN A 156 5.91 17.14 -17.20
C GLN A 156 7.31 17.10 -16.61
N VAL A 157 8.28 17.73 -17.25
CA VAL A 157 9.70 17.62 -16.85
C VAL A 157 9.98 18.28 -15.51
N PRO A 158 9.60 19.55 -15.25
CA PRO A 158 9.78 20.16 -13.94
C PRO A 158 9.07 19.41 -12.82
N ARG A 159 7.84 18.93 -13.08
CA ARG A 159 7.06 18.17 -12.11
C ARG A 159 7.72 16.83 -11.77
N ALA A 160 8.13 16.07 -12.81
CA ALA A 160 8.80 14.79 -12.64
C ALA A 160 10.13 14.92 -11.91
N ALA A 161 10.98 15.89 -12.30
CA ALA A 161 12.27 16.10 -11.67
C ALA A 161 12.12 16.47 -10.18
N SER A 162 11.18 17.36 -9.85
CA SER A 162 10.88 17.75 -8.47
C SER A 162 10.39 16.56 -7.62
N LEU A 163 9.47 15.75 -8.14
CA LEU A 163 8.97 14.55 -7.47
C LEU A 163 10.09 13.54 -7.26
N VAL A 164 10.94 13.29 -8.27
CA VAL A 164 12.07 12.36 -8.17
C VAL A 164 13.08 12.81 -7.10
N ILE A 165 13.49 14.08 -7.07
CA ILE A 165 14.42 14.56 -6.03
C ILE A 165 13.84 14.39 -4.64
N SER A 166 12.56 14.71 -4.44
CA SER A 166 11.91 14.55 -3.15
C SER A 166 11.73 13.08 -2.77
N ALA A 167 11.40 12.21 -3.75
CA ALA A 167 11.35 10.76 -3.54
C ALA A 167 12.72 10.18 -3.14
N LEU A 168 13.80 10.59 -3.80
CA LEU A 168 15.17 10.17 -3.47
C LEU A 168 15.60 10.65 -2.07
N SER A 169 15.15 11.85 -1.68
CA SER A 169 15.41 12.37 -0.33
C SER A 169 14.70 11.55 0.74
N PHE A 170 13.48 11.08 0.43
CA PHE A 170 12.75 10.13 1.29
C PHE A 170 13.46 8.78 1.36
N VAL A 171 13.90 8.21 0.21
CA VAL A 171 14.70 6.97 0.16
C VAL A 171 15.92 7.09 1.07
N ARG A 172 16.66 8.19 0.94
CA ARG A 172 17.82 8.49 1.76
C ARG A 172 17.45 8.52 3.25
N ALA A 173 16.39 9.25 3.61
CA ALA A 173 15.95 9.36 4.99
C ALA A 173 15.58 8.00 5.61
N VAL A 174 14.91 7.12 4.85
CA VAL A 174 14.59 5.74 5.28
C VAL A 174 15.87 4.93 5.47
N ARG A 175 16.77 4.89 4.46
CA ARG A 175 17.97 4.06 4.47
C ARG A 175 19.02 4.52 5.48
N ARG A 176 19.04 5.80 5.81
CA ARG A 176 19.90 6.37 6.87
C ARG A 176 19.23 6.38 8.23
N GLU A 177 18.03 5.83 8.31
CA GLU A 177 17.20 5.83 9.54
C GLU A 177 16.98 7.23 10.12
N GLU A 178 16.85 8.24 9.26
CA GLU A 178 16.59 9.65 9.62
C GLU A 178 15.09 9.99 9.58
N LEU A 179 14.24 9.11 9.00
CA LEU A 179 12.79 9.31 8.94
C LEU A 179 12.18 9.18 10.35
N PRO A 180 11.46 10.21 10.85
CA PRO A 180 10.73 10.08 12.11
C PRO A 180 9.67 8.96 12.03
N PRO A 181 9.54 8.13 13.07
CA PRO A 181 8.55 7.07 13.09
C PRO A 181 7.12 7.63 13.01
N ASP A 182 6.24 6.89 12.34
CA ASP A 182 4.81 7.17 12.37
C ASP A 182 4.29 7.06 13.80
N THR A 183 3.33 7.89 14.15
CA THR A 183 2.68 7.85 15.46
C THR A 183 1.18 8.08 15.34
N VAL A 184 0.42 7.42 16.20
CA VAL A 184 -1.01 7.70 16.43
C VAL A 184 -1.18 8.09 17.88
N ARG A 185 -1.65 9.32 18.15
CA ARG A 185 -1.80 9.86 19.52
C ARG A 185 -0.53 9.70 20.38
N GLY A 186 0.64 9.89 19.76
CA GLY A 186 1.94 9.73 20.43
C GLY A 186 2.43 8.29 20.60
N THR A 187 1.62 7.28 20.22
CA THR A 187 2.04 5.87 20.19
C THR A 187 2.78 5.59 18.88
N PRO A 188 4.03 5.08 18.92
CA PRO A 188 4.77 4.76 17.71
C PRO A 188 4.14 3.58 16.98
N LEU A 189 4.20 3.63 15.64
CA LEU A 189 3.76 2.57 14.74
C LEU A 189 4.93 1.77 14.21
N CYS A 190 4.64 0.56 13.72
CA CYS A 190 5.62 -0.28 13.05
C CYS A 190 6.12 0.38 11.76
N MET A 191 7.44 0.49 11.62
CA MET A 191 8.11 1.09 10.46
C MET A 191 8.65 0.06 9.47
N TYR A 192 8.46 -1.24 9.71
CA TYR A 192 9.04 -2.31 8.90
C TYR A 192 8.76 -2.18 7.41
N GLN A 193 7.54 -1.83 7.01
CA GLN A 193 7.14 -1.69 5.61
C GLN A 193 7.99 -0.67 4.83
N TYR A 194 8.55 0.36 5.49
CA TYR A 194 9.42 1.33 4.83
C TYR A 194 10.72 0.71 4.31
N SER A 195 11.22 -0.34 4.97
CA SER A 195 12.39 -1.08 4.50
C SER A 195 12.10 -1.89 3.22
N ARG A 196 10.83 -2.16 2.91
CA ARG A 196 10.37 -2.98 1.78
C ARG A 196 9.92 -2.17 0.57
N MET A 197 9.91 -0.84 0.65
CA MET A 197 9.28 0.01 -0.36
C MET A 197 10.12 0.18 -1.63
N PHE A 198 11.44 0.31 -1.49
CA PHE A 198 12.33 0.69 -2.59
C PHE A 198 13.31 -0.41 -2.98
N GLY A 199 13.67 -0.46 -4.25
CA GLY A 199 14.49 -1.53 -4.78
C GLY A 199 13.78 -2.88 -4.81
N THR A 200 12.46 -2.88 -4.73
CA THR A 200 11.60 -4.06 -4.58
C THR A 200 10.85 -4.33 -5.87
N ALA A 201 10.74 -5.59 -6.23
CA ALA A 201 9.91 -6.06 -7.33
C ALA A 201 9.21 -7.36 -6.97
N ARG A 202 8.00 -7.54 -7.51
CA ARG A 202 7.26 -8.80 -7.49
C ARG A 202 7.67 -9.63 -8.70
N LEU A 203 8.36 -10.75 -8.46
CA LEU A 203 8.82 -11.63 -9.52
C LEU A 203 7.90 -12.86 -9.62
N PRO A 204 7.29 -13.11 -10.79
CA PRO A 204 6.52 -14.32 -11.01
C PRO A 204 7.43 -15.55 -11.10
N THR A 205 6.93 -16.68 -10.62
CA THR A 205 7.53 -18.01 -10.72
C THR A 205 6.45 -19.02 -11.09
N ASP A 206 6.83 -20.25 -11.39
CA ASP A 206 5.87 -21.32 -11.72
C ASP A 206 4.88 -21.61 -10.58
N ASN A 207 5.30 -21.33 -9.35
CA ASN A 207 4.55 -21.62 -8.15
C ASN A 207 4.15 -20.34 -7.38
N GLY A 208 3.56 -19.37 -8.09
CA GLY A 208 3.19 -18.08 -7.52
C GLY A 208 4.25 -17.00 -7.79
N CYS A 209 4.37 -16.02 -6.91
CA CYS A 209 5.35 -14.95 -7.03
C CYS A 209 6.28 -14.92 -5.81
N VAL A 210 7.41 -14.24 -5.97
CA VAL A 210 8.32 -13.92 -4.86
C VAL A 210 8.61 -12.42 -4.85
N ILE A 211 8.88 -11.87 -3.67
CA ILE A 211 9.37 -10.49 -3.56
C ILE A 211 10.90 -10.51 -3.62
N SER A 212 11.45 -9.88 -4.65
CA SER A 212 12.88 -9.58 -4.75
C SER A 212 13.13 -8.16 -4.28
N GLN A 213 14.27 -7.94 -3.62
CA GLN A 213 14.66 -6.61 -3.16
C GLN A 213 16.17 -6.42 -3.25
N ASP A 214 16.59 -5.32 -3.88
CA ASP A 214 17.97 -4.82 -3.77
C ASP A 214 18.01 -3.65 -2.77
N PRO A 215 18.44 -3.86 -1.53
CA PRO A 215 18.53 -2.81 -0.53
C PRO A 215 19.63 -1.77 -0.86
N LYS A 216 20.51 -2.07 -1.84
CA LYS A 216 21.59 -1.20 -2.30
C LYS A 216 21.30 -0.55 -3.66
N ALA A 217 20.07 -0.67 -4.16
CA ALA A 217 19.66 -0.04 -5.42
C ALA A 217 20.01 1.45 -5.44
N LYS A 218 20.57 1.94 -6.54
CA LYS A 218 21.04 3.32 -6.68
C LYS A 218 20.43 4.05 -7.87
N HIS A 219 19.70 3.35 -8.70
CA HIS A 219 19.19 3.86 -9.98
C HIS A 219 17.68 3.90 -10.01
N VAL A 220 17.18 4.71 -10.91
CA VAL A 220 15.78 4.73 -11.31
C VAL A 220 15.65 4.21 -12.73
N VAL A 221 14.52 3.58 -13.01
CA VAL A 221 14.12 3.27 -14.38
C VAL A 221 13.06 4.27 -14.81
N VAL A 222 13.21 4.80 -16.04
CA VAL A 222 12.28 5.73 -16.65
C VAL A 222 11.63 5.05 -17.84
N LEU A 223 10.31 5.02 -17.87
CA LEU A 223 9.53 4.58 -19.01
C LEU A 223 9.01 5.82 -19.75
N CYS A 224 9.25 5.87 -21.06
CA CYS A 224 8.77 6.94 -21.93
C CYS A 224 8.32 6.33 -23.26
N ARG A 225 7.02 6.46 -23.60
CA ARG A 225 6.44 5.91 -24.82
C ARG A 225 6.68 4.40 -24.98
N GLY A 226 6.63 3.65 -23.88
CA GLY A 226 6.88 2.21 -23.83
C GLY A 226 8.35 1.79 -23.93
N GLN A 227 9.29 2.72 -24.01
CA GLN A 227 10.73 2.50 -24.05
C GLN A 227 11.33 2.66 -22.65
N PHE A 228 12.40 1.92 -22.35
CA PHE A 228 13.00 1.86 -21.02
C PHE A 228 14.38 2.52 -20.99
N TYR A 229 14.58 3.35 -19.97
CA TYR A 229 15.83 4.05 -19.70
C TYR A 229 16.20 3.93 -18.24
N TRP A 230 17.47 4.10 -17.89
CA TRP A 230 17.90 4.13 -16.51
C TRP A 230 19.14 5.00 -16.32
N PHE A 231 19.33 5.48 -15.09
CA PHE A 231 20.54 6.17 -14.63
C PHE A 231 20.64 6.11 -13.12
N ASP A 232 21.91 6.18 -12.61
CA ASP A 232 22.18 6.21 -11.18
C ASP A 232 21.87 7.59 -10.59
N VAL A 233 21.29 7.60 -9.39
CA VAL A 233 20.82 8.80 -8.70
C VAL A 233 21.35 8.90 -7.27
N LEU A 234 21.90 7.80 -6.72
CA LEU A 234 22.48 7.71 -5.38
C LEU A 234 23.91 7.17 -5.44
N ASP A 235 24.73 7.59 -4.48
CA ASP A 235 26.06 6.98 -4.24
C ASP A 235 25.99 5.78 -3.28
N ASP A 236 27.16 5.24 -2.91
CA ASP A 236 27.28 4.15 -1.94
C ASP A 236 26.86 4.53 -0.53
N ASN A 237 26.76 5.81 -0.20
CA ASN A 237 26.30 6.33 1.09
C ASN A 237 24.79 6.67 1.10
N ASN A 238 24.08 6.41 0.01
CA ASN A 238 22.71 6.83 -0.26
C ASN A 238 22.54 8.36 -0.36
N ASP A 239 23.60 9.12 -0.60
CA ASP A 239 23.52 10.55 -0.87
C ASP A 239 23.15 10.78 -2.34
N LEU A 240 22.35 11.80 -2.61
CA LEU A 240 21.96 12.18 -3.97
C LEU A 240 23.16 12.72 -4.73
N ILE A 241 23.41 12.18 -5.92
CA ILE A 241 24.52 12.54 -6.79
C ILE A 241 24.11 13.48 -7.93
N MET A 242 22.82 13.78 -8.05
CA MET A 242 22.26 14.63 -9.10
C MET A 242 21.40 15.74 -8.49
N SER A 243 21.44 16.91 -9.10
CA SER A 243 20.53 18.01 -8.80
C SER A 243 19.19 17.86 -9.56
N GLU A 244 18.17 18.64 -9.18
CA GLU A 244 16.91 18.72 -9.90
C GLU A 244 17.11 19.14 -11.38
N LYS A 245 18.10 20.03 -11.63
CA LYS A 245 18.47 20.44 -12.99
C LYS A 245 19.08 19.29 -13.80
N ASP A 246 19.96 18.49 -13.19
CA ASP A 246 20.59 17.35 -13.87
C ASP A 246 19.55 16.29 -14.23
N ILE A 247 18.60 16.02 -13.29
CA ILE A 247 17.48 15.11 -13.57
C ILE A 247 16.60 15.67 -14.68
N SER A 248 16.28 16.97 -14.67
CA SER A 248 15.48 17.60 -15.74
C SER A 248 16.15 17.43 -17.10
N LEU A 249 17.47 17.61 -17.18
CA LEU A 249 18.24 17.42 -18.42
C LEU A 249 18.19 15.95 -18.88
N ASN A 250 18.34 15.00 -17.96
CA ASN A 250 18.20 13.57 -18.29
C ASN A 250 16.81 13.25 -18.84
N LEU A 251 15.74 13.77 -18.19
CA LEU A 251 14.37 13.52 -18.63
C LEU A 251 14.08 14.15 -19.99
N GLN A 252 14.56 15.36 -20.25
CA GLN A 252 14.46 16.00 -21.59
C GLN A 252 15.18 15.16 -22.65
N THR A 253 16.38 14.67 -22.34
CA THR A 253 17.15 13.81 -23.26
C THR A 253 16.43 12.48 -23.53
N ILE A 254 15.80 11.89 -22.51
CA ILE A 254 15.00 10.65 -22.66
C ILE A 254 13.77 10.91 -23.54
N ILE A 255 13.03 11.99 -23.29
CA ILE A 255 11.86 12.34 -24.10
C ILE A 255 12.27 12.56 -25.56
N ALA A 256 13.32 13.32 -25.80
CA ALA A 256 13.82 13.60 -27.14
C ALA A 256 14.28 12.32 -27.88
N ASP A 257 14.94 11.36 -27.18
CA ASP A 257 15.26 10.06 -27.77
C ASP A 257 14.01 9.21 -28.04
N ALA A 258 13.09 9.16 -27.08
CA ALA A 258 11.87 8.37 -27.21
C ALA A 258 10.98 8.86 -28.38
N GLU A 259 10.96 10.15 -28.65
CA GLU A 259 10.21 10.77 -29.75
C GLU A 259 10.79 10.47 -31.13
N GLN A 260 12.05 10.09 -31.24
CA GLN A 260 12.66 9.69 -32.52
C GLN A 260 12.02 8.42 -33.08
N THR A 261 11.47 7.55 -32.21
CA THR A 261 10.76 6.34 -32.60
C THR A 261 9.27 6.64 -32.75
N PRO A 262 8.65 6.41 -33.93
CA PRO A 262 7.21 6.53 -34.07
C PRO A 262 6.48 5.68 -33.03
N ILE A 263 5.40 6.20 -32.42
CA ILE A 263 4.71 5.55 -31.30
C ILE A 263 4.27 4.11 -31.62
N GLN A 264 3.88 3.86 -32.86
CA GLN A 264 3.45 2.52 -33.31
C GLN A 264 4.63 1.52 -33.40
N ASP A 265 5.83 2.02 -33.67
CA ASP A 265 7.03 1.17 -33.73
C ASP A 265 7.60 0.96 -32.30
N ALA A 266 7.55 1.98 -31.48
CA ALA A 266 7.89 1.87 -30.06
C ALA A 266 6.97 0.85 -29.36
N ALA A 267 5.67 0.90 -29.61
CA ALA A 267 4.69 -0.02 -29.02
C ALA A 267 4.93 -1.50 -29.39
N LYS A 268 5.54 -1.80 -30.55
CA LYS A 268 5.90 -3.19 -30.93
C LYS A 268 6.94 -3.81 -30.00
N GLY A 269 7.71 -3.01 -29.26
CA GLY A 269 8.70 -3.42 -28.28
C GLY A 269 8.37 -3.03 -26.84
N ALA A 270 7.14 -2.60 -26.55
CA ALA A 270 6.73 -2.11 -25.24
C ALA A 270 6.50 -3.26 -24.24
N LEU A 271 7.57 -3.93 -23.82
CA LEU A 271 7.54 -5.11 -22.96
C LEU A 271 6.89 -4.86 -21.59
N GLY A 272 6.69 -3.61 -21.18
CA GLY A 272 5.97 -3.28 -19.95
C GLY A 272 4.57 -3.89 -19.87
N VAL A 273 3.90 -4.08 -21.01
CA VAL A 273 2.59 -4.75 -21.09
C VAL A 273 2.63 -6.17 -20.55
N LEU A 274 3.76 -6.88 -20.68
CA LEU A 274 3.89 -8.26 -20.18
C LEU A 274 3.73 -8.36 -18.66
N SER A 275 4.00 -7.28 -17.91
CA SER A 275 3.76 -7.22 -16.46
C SER A 275 2.26 -7.25 -16.10
N THR A 276 1.37 -7.11 -17.08
CA THR A 276 -0.09 -7.20 -16.90
C THR A 276 -0.65 -8.59 -17.14
N GLU A 277 0.19 -9.56 -17.54
CA GLU A 277 -0.24 -10.92 -17.78
C GLU A 277 -0.51 -11.73 -16.52
N ASN A 278 -1.23 -12.84 -16.66
CA ASN A 278 -1.30 -13.88 -15.63
C ASN A 278 0.10 -14.25 -15.17
N ARG A 279 0.28 -14.44 -13.88
CA ARG A 279 1.61 -14.60 -13.27
C ARG A 279 2.40 -15.79 -13.80
N LYS A 280 1.74 -16.91 -14.11
CA LYS A 280 2.40 -18.09 -14.72
C LYS A 280 2.82 -17.84 -16.17
N VAL A 281 1.98 -17.14 -16.94
CA VAL A 281 2.33 -16.72 -18.31
C VAL A 281 3.54 -15.78 -18.25
N TRP A 282 3.51 -14.79 -17.33
CA TRP A 282 4.63 -13.87 -17.17
C TRP A 282 5.91 -14.57 -16.69
N SER A 283 5.83 -15.58 -15.81
CA SER A 283 6.97 -16.42 -15.41
C SER A 283 7.61 -17.09 -16.63
N GLY A 284 6.83 -17.80 -17.45
CA GLY A 284 7.31 -18.45 -18.64
C GLY A 284 7.92 -17.50 -19.68
N LEU A 285 7.34 -16.28 -19.83
CA LEU A 285 7.90 -15.27 -20.71
C LEU A 285 9.25 -14.72 -20.20
N ARG A 286 9.40 -14.55 -18.89
CA ARG A 286 10.68 -14.16 -18.28
C ARG A 286 11.74 -15.26 -18.50
N GLU A 287 11.38 -16.54 -18.45
CA GLU A 287 12.28 -17.63 -18.77
C GLU A 287 12.75 -17.57 -20.23
N ILE A 288 11.84 -17.31 -21.17
CA ILE A 288 12.19 -17.11 -22.59
C ILE A 288 13.16 -15.94 -22.75
N MET A 289 12.92 -14.81 -22.05
CA MET A 289 13.77 -13.63 -22.10
C MET A 289 15.19 -13.89 -21.55
N THR A 290 15.34 -14.77 -20.58
CA THR A 290 16.62 -15.03 -19.89
C THR A 290 17.34 -16.28 -20.37
N LYS A 291 16.75 -17.05 -21.29
CA LYS A 291 17.27 -18.35 -21.75
C LYS A 291 18.54 -18.22 -22.57
N ASP A 292 18.64 -17.18 -23.39
CA ASP A 292 19.80 -16.94 -24.27
C ASP A 292 20.84 -16.09 -23.52
N GLU A 293 21.97 -16.71 -23.15
CA GLU A 293 23.09 -16.02 -22.49
C GLU A 293 23.73 -14.92 -23.35
N GLY A 294 23.51 -14.94 -24.67
CA GLY A 294 23.95 -13.91 -25.60
C GLY A 294 23.04 -12.68 -25.65
N SER A 295 21.83 -12.78 -25.12
CA SER A 295 20.81 -11.73 -25.12
C SER A 295 21.03 -10.71 -24.00
N ASN A 296 20.66 -9.45 -24.27
CA ASN A 296 20.65 -8.38 -23.26
C ASN A 296 19.47 -8.47 -22.28
N ASN A 297 18.48 -9.31 -22.53
CA ASN A 297 17.20 -9.30 -21.82
C ASN A 297 17.35 -9.63 -20.33
N ALA A 298 18.22 -10.55 -19.95
CA ALA A 298 18.47 -10.89 -18.55
C ALA A 298 19.02 -9.69 -17.78
N GLU A 299 20.01 -8.99 -18.34
CA GLU A 299 20.61 -7.80 -17.73
C GLU A 299 19.59 -6.63 -17.71
N CYS A 300 18.77 -6.47 -18.74
CA CYS A 300 17.70 -5.48 -18.79
C CYS A 300 16.64 -5.73 -17.71
N LEU A 301 16.19 -6.99 -17.52
CA LEU A 301 15.28 -7.37 -16.46
C LEU A 301 15.86 -7.09 -15.07
N GLU A 302 17.15 -7.43 -14.85
CA GLU A 302 17.83 -7.15 -13.58
C GLU A 302 17.86 -5.65 -13.26
N ILE A 303 18.14 -4.80 -14.26
CA ILE A 303 18.10 -3.34 -14.10
C ILE A 303 16.69 -2.87 -13.71
N VAL A 304 15.64 -3.37 -14.36
CA VAL A 304 14.28 -2.97 -14.07
C VAL A 304 13.84 -3.45 -12.68
N ASP A 305 14.11 -4.72 -12.36
CA ASP A 305 13.68 -5.33 -11.09
C ASP A 305 14.37 -4.68 -9.89
N ASN A 306 15.65 -4.37 -9.99
CA ASN A 306 16.46 -3.79 -8.93
C ASN A 306 16.35 -2.26 -8.81
N ALA A 307 15.64 -1.58 -9.71
CA ALA A 307 15.46 -0.12 -9.65
C ALA A 307 14.78 0.31 -8.35
N LEU A 308 15.12 1.49 -7.83
CA LEU A 308 14.46 2.09 -6.67
C LEU A 308 12.95 2.16 -6.85
N PHE A 309 12.53 2.65 -7.99
CA PHE A 309 11.15 2.75 -8.48
C PHE A 309 11.16 3.00 -9.98
N ALA A 310 10.01 2.87 -10.63
CA ALA A 310 9.81 3.26 -12.01
C ALA A 310 9.24 4.68 -12.08
N LEU A 311 9.74 5.51 -12.99
CA LEU A 311 9.16 6.80 -13.36
C LEU A 311 8.52 6.66 -14.74
N CYS A 312 7.21 6.85 -14.84
CA CYS A 312 6.47 6.78 -16.09
C CYS A 312 6.17 8.20 -16.60
N LEU A 313 6.73 8.55 -17.75
CA LEU A 313 6.47 9.82 -18.44
C LEU A 313 5.39 9.57 -19.50
N ASP A 314 4.16 9.93 -19.21
CA ASP A 314 3.02 9.67 -20.07
C ASP A 314 2.84 10.74 -21.12
N ASP A 315 2.71 10.34 -22.38
CA ASP A 315 2.45 11.21 -23.52
C ASP A 315 0.94 11.48 -23.69
N THR A 316 0.26 11.87 -22.59
CA THR A 316 -1.17 12.14 -22.56
C THR A 316 -1.50 13.32 -21.64
N GLU A 317 -2.61 14.00 -21.95
CA GLU A 317 -3.21 15.07 -21.17
C GLU A 317 -4.67 14.71 -20.86
N PRO A 318 -4.95 13.93 -19.80
CA PRO A 318 -6.32 13.56 -19.47
C PRO A 318 -7.19 14.80 -19.22
N HIS A 319 -8.41 14.80 -19.79
CA HIS A 319 -9.31 15.95 -19.77
C HIS A 319 -10.26 15.96 -18.58
N SER A 320 -10.53 14.80 -18.00
CA SER A 320 -11.42 14.66 -16.83
C SER A 320 -10.70 13.99 -15.67
N THR A 321 -11.22 14.20 -14.45
CA THR A 321 -10.68 13.55 -13.25
C THR A 321 -10.88 12.03 -13.32
N ALA A 322 -11.97 11.54 -13.93
CA ALA A 322 -12.21 10.11 -14.10
C ALA A 322 -11.18 9.46 -15.04
N GLU A 323 -10.89 10.11 -16.18
CA GLU A 323 -9.82 9.67 -17.10
C GLU A 323 -8.46 9.69 -16.43
N LEU A 324 -8.18 10.72 -15.63
CA LEU A 324 -6.93 10.83 -14.90
C LEU A 324 -6.79 9.70 -13.86
N CYS A 325 -7.85 9.39 -13.12
CA CYS A 325 -7.87 8.26 -12.17
C CYS A 325 -7.65 6.92 -12.90
N ALA A 326 -8.32 6.69 -14.03
CA ALA A 326 -8.14 5.49 -14.85
C ALA A 326 -6.69 5.39 -15.36
N ASN A 327 -6.12 6.52 -15.85
CA ASN A 327 -4.73 6.56 -16.31
C ASN A 327 -3.74 6.20 -15.20
N MET A 328 -3.95 6.66 -13.96
CA MET A 328 -3.07 6.34 -12.83
C MET A 328 -3.19 4.88 -12.39
N LEU A 329 -4.38 4.28 -12.49
CA LEU A 329 -4.60 2.89 -12.09
C LEU A 329 -4.10 1.90 -13.15
N CYS A 330 -4.49 2.07 -14.41
CA CYS A 330 -4.30 1.07 -15.45
C CYS A 330 -3.81 1.61 -16.80
N GLY A 331 -3.62 2.91 -16.93
CA GLY A 331 -3.26 3.54 -18.18
C GLY A 331 -4.44 3.65 -19.17
N THR A 332 -4.17 4.25 -20.30
CA THR A 332 -5.11 4.34 -21.45
C THR A 332 -4.74 3.30 -22.50
N SER A 333 -5.71 2.81 -23.24
CA SER A 333 -5.52 1.86 -24.35
C SER A 333 -6.23 2.37 -25.59
N GLU A 334 -5.50 2.43 -26.69
CA GLU A 334 -6.01 2.76 -28.01
C GLU A 334 -5.38 1.83 -29.05
N VAL A 335 -6.14 1.37 -30.03
CA VAL A 335 -5.62 0.54 -31.12
C VAL A 335 -5.48 1.41 -32.37
N VAL A 336 -4.24 1.67 -32.78
CA VAL A 336 -3.93 2.44 -33.99
C VAL A 336 -3.25 1.55 -35.00
N ARG A 337 -3.91 1.34 -36.14
CA ARG A 337 -3.42 0.45 -37.24
C ARG A 337 -3.06 -0.96 -36.77
N GLY A 338 -3.85 -1.53 -35.84
CA GLY A 338 -3.68 -2.87 -35.32
C GLY A 338 -2.59 -3.03 -34.26
N VAL A 339 -2.06 -1.92 -33.72
CA VAL A 339 -1.09 -1.91 -32.64
C VAL A 339 -1.69 -1.16 -31.46
N GLN A 340 -1.61 -1.73 -30.27
CA GLN A 340 -2.01 -1.05 -29.05
C GLN A 340 -1.01 0.07 -28.74
N VAL A 341 -1.53 1.26 -28.58
CA VAL A 341 -0.81 2.44 -28.11
C VAL A 341 -1.51 3.00 -26.90
N GLY A 342 -0.90 3.95 -26.21
CA GLY A 342 -1.45 4.57 -25.02
C GLY A 342 -0.57 4.30 -23.81
N THR A 343 -0.94 4.88 -22.70
CA THR A 343 -0.09 4.89 -21.51
C THR A 343 -0.06 3.53 -20.80
N CYS A 344 -0.98 2.61 -21.10
CA CYS A 344 -0.95 1.24 -20.60
C CYS A 344 0.32 0.48 -21.02
N THR A 345 0.96 0.88 -22.14
CA THR A 345 2.24 0.33 -22.59
C THR A 345 3.44 0.91 -21.84
N ASN A 346 3.23 1.97 -21.05
CA ASN A 346 4.24 2.76 -20.35
C ASN A 346 4.22 2.49 -18.85
N ARG A 347 4.08 1.24 -18.43
CA ARG A 347 3.93 0.79 -17.05
C ARG A 347 4.80 -0.43 -16.75
N TRP A 348 5.14 -0.61 -15.46
CA TRP A 348 5.71 -1.84 -14.92
C TRP A 348 5.05 -2.15 -13.57
N TYR A 349 3.96 -2.94 -13.59
CA TYR A 349 3.08 -3.13 -12.43
C TYR A 349 3.68 -3.96 -11.30
N ASP A 350 4.82 -4.59 -11.51
CA ASP A 350 5.53 -5.37 -10.50
C ASP A 350 6.39 -4.50 -9.55
N LYS A 351 6.27 -3.15 -9.63
CA LYS A 351 7.02 -2.17 -8.82
C LYS A 351 6.18 -0.95 -8.44
N LEU A 352 6.73 -0.19 -7.47
CA LEU A 352 6.30 1.18 -7.21
C LEU A 352 6.58 2.06 -8.45
N GLN A 353 5.56 2.78 -8.90
CA GLN A 353 5.65 3.68 -10.05
C GLN A 353 5.22 5.10 -9.68
N ILE A 354 6.01 6.09 -10.08
CA ILE A 354 5.62 7.51 -10.09
C ILE A 354 5.25 7.84 -11.53
N ILE A 355 4.03 8.29 -11.76
CA ILE A 355 3.46 8.55 -13.09
C ILE A 355 3.30 10.06 -13.23
N VAL A 356 3.77 10.64 -14.34
CA VAL A 356 3.64 12.06 -14.63
C VAL A 356 3.13 12.24 -16.06
N CYS A 357 1.93 12.81 -16.19
CA CYS A 357 1.33 13.12 -17.48
C CYS A 357 1.98 14.39 -18.10
N LYS A 358 1.76 14.59 -19.40
CA LYS A 358 2.31 15.70 -20.15
C LYS A 358 1.92 17.08 -19.58
N ASN A 359 0.69 17.20 -19.05
CA ASN A 359 0.19 18.40 -18.37
C ASN A 359 0.66 18.53 -16.90
N GLY A 360 1.61 17.72 -16.44
CA GLY A 360 2.14 17.76 -15.07
C GLY A 360 1.28 17.09 -14.01
N SER A 361 0.08 16.59 -14.34
CA SER A 361 -0.71 15.77 -13.40
C SER A 361 0.07 14.51 -13.03
N ALA A 362 0.13 14.20 -11.73
CA ALA A 362 1.01 13.15 -11.24
C ALA A 362 0.32 12.21 -10.25
N GLY A 363 0.76 10.96 -10.22
CA GLY A 363 0.25 9.96 -9.31
C GLY A 363 1.27 8.88 -8.99
N ILE A 364 0.86 7.97 -8.11
CA ILE A 364 1.66 6.83 -7.67
C ILE A 364 0.81 5.58 -7.85
N ASN A 365 1.35 4.58 -8.56
CA ASN A 365 0.79 3.23 -8.62
C ASN A 365 1.77 2.29 -7.94
N PHE A 366 1.31 1.38 -7.11
CA PHE A 366 2.23 0.55 -6.35
C PHE A 366 1.80 -0.90 -6.22
N GLU A 367 2.78 -1.78 -6.24
CA GLU A 367 2.65 -3.19 -5.90
C GLU A 367 2.39 -3.31 -4.39
N HIS A 368 1.35 -4.04 -3.99
CA HIS A 368 0.77 -3.96 -2.64
C HIS A 368 1.22 -5.08 -1.69
N THR A 369 2.01 -6.06 -2.14
CA THR A 369 2.39 -7.20 -1.30
C THR A 369 3.18 -6.77 -0.07
N GLY A 370 4.22 -5.97 -0.28
CA GLY A 370 5.19 -5.58 0.77
C GLY A 370 4.80 -4.36 1.59
N VAL A 371 3.85 -3.55 1.11
CA VAL A 371 3.48 -2.26 1.71
C VAL A 371 1.98 -2.05 1.68
N ASP A 372 1.43 -1.44 2.74
CA ASP A 372 0.03 -1.04 2.81
C ASP A 372 -0.15 0.44 2.47
N GLY A 373 -1.39 0.82 2.12
CA GLY A 373 -1.74 2.17 1.70
C GLY A 373 -1.24 3.28 2.65
N HIS A 374 -1.28 3.07 3.97
CA HIS A 374 -0.77 4.05 4.95
C HIS A 374 0.72 4.38 4.75
N THR A 375 1.56 3.36 4.48
CA THR A 375 3.00 3.55 4.29
C THR A 375 3.28 4.33 3.01
N VAL A 376 2.58 4.00 1.90
CA VAL A 376 2.72 4.73 0.63
C VAL A 376 2.08 6.12 0.72
N LEU A 377 1.01 6.30 1.52
CA LEU A 377 0.40 7.60 1.79
C LEU A 377 1.37 8.56 2.50
N ARG A 378 2.13 8.06 3.49
CA ARG A 378 3.18 8.84 4.13
C ARG A 378 4.26 9.25 3.12
N PHE A 379 4.70 8.32 2.27
CA PHE A 379 5.64 8.62 1.19
C PHE A 379 5.08 9.71 0.26
N ALA A 380 3.85 9.57 -0.23
CA ALA A 380 3.20 10.54 -1.11
C ALA A 380 3.10 11.93 -0.46
N SER A 381 2.66 11.97 0.80
CA SER A 381 2.52 13.21 1.57
C SER A 381 3.84 13.93 1.79
N ASP A 382 4.86 13.20 2.18
CA ASP A 382 6.16 13.77 2.49
C ASP A 382 6.87 14.22 1.20
N VAL A 383 6.77 13.45 0.11
CA VAL A 383 7.30 13.83 -1.21
C VAL A 383 6.61 15.10 -1.71
N TYR A 384 5.28 15.16 -1.68
CA TYR A 384 4.54 16.35 -2.10
C TYR A 384 4.91 17.57 -1.25
N THR A 385 4.98 17.43 0.05
CA THR A 385 5.37 18.51 0.97
C THR A 385 6.80 19.00 0.68
N ASP A 386 7.74 18.07 0.46
CA ASP A 386 9.13 18.41 0.18
C ASP A 386 9.28 19.16 -1.15
N THR A 387 8.49 18.83 -2.18
CA THR A 387 8.49 19.60 -3.45
C THR A 387 8.15 21.07 -3.22
N ILE A 388 7.14 21.35 -2.38
CA ILE A 388 6.72 22.71 -2.04
C ILE A 388 7.81 23.44 -1.22
N LEU A 389 8.38 22.77 -0.23
CA LEU A 389 9.43 23.35 0.62
C LEU A 389 10.72 23.64 -0.18
N ARG A 390 11.10 22.74 -1.09
CA ARG A 390 12.24 22.97 -2.00
C ARG A 390 12.00 24.18 -2.89
N PHE A 391 10.81 24.29 -3.47
CA PHE A 391 10.48 25.47 -4.26
C PHE A 391 10.50 26.75 -3.41
N ALA A 392 9.92 26.74 -2.23
CA ALA A 392 9.99 27.89 -1.31
C ALA A 392 11.44 28.27 -0.97
N LYS A 393 12.33 27.29 -0.85
CA LYS A 393 13.77 27.52 -0.63
C LYS A 393 14.46 28.18 -1.81
N THR A 394 14.04 27.92 -3.04
CA THR A 394 14.60 28.61 -4.21
C THR A 394 14.24 30.10 -4.22
N ILE A 395 13.10 30.47 -3.62
CA ILE A 395 12.64 31.86 -3.55
C ILE A 395 13.35 32.65 -2.44
N ASN A 396 13.42 32.11 -1.24
CA ASN A 396 13.89 32.87 -0.06
C ASN A 396 15.21 32.36 0.54
N GLY A 397 15.79 31.27 0.04
CA GLY A 397 17.03 30.66 0.51
C GLY A 397 17.00 30.06 1.95
N GLN A 398 15.97 30.38 2.73
CA GLN A 398 15.86 30.09 4.17
C GLN A 398 14.81 28.99 4.47
N ALA A 399 13.93 28.63 3.54
CA ALA A 399 12.91 27.61 3.77
C ALA A 399 13.57 26.26 4.11
N PRO A 400 13.09 25.56 5.15
CA PRO A 400 13.59 24.23 5.46
C PRO A 400 13.16 23.24 4.38
N THR A 401 13.96 22.20 4.16
CA THR A 401 13.57 20.97 3.48
C THR A 401 13.25 19.90 4.51
N LEU A 402 12.44 18.90 4.18
CA LEU A 402 12.13 17.85 5.14
C LEU A 402 13.38 17.05 5.51
N TRP A 403 14.22 16.75 4.52
CA TRP A 403 15.45 15.99 4.73
C TRP A 403 16.64 16.58 3.98
N ALA A 404 17.84 16.21 4.44
CA ALA A 404 19.07 16.49 3.73
C ALA A 404 19.18 15.60 2.48
N THR A 405 19.73 16.14 1.41
CA THR A 405 20.01 15.41 0.15
C THR A 405 21.38 14.77 0.12
N ALA A 406 22.32 15.29 0.92
CA ALA A 406 23.71 14.86 0.91
C ALA A 406 24.34 14.96 2.30
N SER A 407 25.46 14.27 2.47
CA SER A 407 26.29 14.37 3.66
C SER A 407 26.72 15.82 3.94
N PRO A 408 26.83 16.23 5.22
CA PRO A 408 27.46 17.49 5.58
C PRO A 408 28.95 17.54 5.23
N ASP A 409 29.61 16.39 5.05
CA ASP A 409 31.04 16.28 4.69
C ASP A 409 31.27 16.67 3.22
N PRO A 410 32.01 17.77 2.95
CA PRO A 410 32.28 18.21 1.58
C PRO A 410 33.02 17.20 0.71
N SER A 411 33.85 16.33 1.30
CA SER A 411 34.62 15.32 0.57
C SER A 411 33.73 14.26 -0.09
N LYS A 412 32.56 13.99 0.48
CA LYS A 412 31.56 13.07 -0.05
C LYS A 412 30.69 13.67 -1.15
N ARG A 413 30.83 14.97 -1.42
CA ARG A 413 30.11 15.67 -2.51
C ARG A 413 30.97 15.79 -3.77
N ASP A 414 32.24 15.40 -3.73
CA ASP A 414 33.10 15.36 -4.91
C ASP A 414 32.64 14.21 -5.81
N PRO A 415 32.35 14.44 -7.10
CA PRO A 415 32.00 13.38 -8.05
C PRO A 415 32.97 12.20 -8.07
N ARG A 416 34.25 12.43 -7.74
CA ARG A 416 35.27 11.36 -7.63
C ARG A 416 35.00 10.40 -6.47
N SER A 417 34.21 10.78 -5.48
CA SER A 417 33.86 9.97 -4.31
C SER A 417 32.59 9.12 -4.53
N PHE A 418 31.84 9.32 -5.62
CA PHE A 418 30.57 8.65 -5.86
C PHE A 418 30.68 7.16 -6.22
N GLY A 419 31.91 6.70 -6.48
CA GLY A 419 32.15 5.33 -6.91
C GLY A 419 31.82 5.10 -8.39
N ASN A 420 31.49 3.87 -8.74
CA ASN A 420 31.13 3.51 -10.12
C ASN A 420 29.63 3.79 -10.36
N VAL A 421 29.30 4.98 -10.83
CA VAL A 421 27.95 5.43 -11.14
C VAL A 421 27.81 5.88 -12.59
N SER A 422 26.64 5.67 -13.17
CA SER A 422 26.26 6.12 -14.51
C SER A 422 25.14 7.15 -14.41
N THR A 423 25.50 8.44 -14.33
CA THR A 423 24.52 9.55 -14.19
C THR A 423 23.88 9.97 -15.52
N SER A 424 24.49 9.61 -16.66
CA SER A 424 23.88 9.86 -17.98
C SER A 424 22.85 8.78 -18.29
N PRO A 425 21.69 9.12 -18.88
CA PRO A 425 20.66 8.14 -19.18
C PRO A 425 21.12 7.12 -20.21
N ARG A 426 20.70 5.87 -19.98
CA ARG A 426 20.98 4.77 -20.86
C ARG A 426 19.67 4.10 -21.27
N LYS A 427 19.51 3.89 -22.57
CA LYS A 427 18.39 3.16 -23.14
C LYS A 427 18.63 1.67 -23.01
N LEU A 428 17.64 0.92 -22.47
CA LEU A 428 17.64 -0.53 -22.50
C LEU A 428 17.22 -1.00 -23.90
N GLU A 429 18.04 -1.85 -24.49
CA GLU A 429 17.79 -2.45 -25.81
C GLU A 429 17.39 -3.91 -25.59
N TRP A 430 16.13 -4.22 -25.85
CA TRP A 430 15.54 -5.54 -25.68
C TRP A 430 15.70 -6.37 -26.95
N ASP A 431 16.14 -7.62 -26.81
CA ASP A 431 16.17 -8.57 -27.90
C ASP A 431 14.80 -9.21 -28.10
N MET A 432 14.09 -8.78 -29.16
CA MET A 432 12.73 -9.21 -29.47
C MET A 432 12.74 -10.48 -30.30
N VAL A 433 12.76 -11.64 -29.62
CA VAL A 433 12.57 -12.93 -30.31
C VAL A 433 11.12 -13.09 -30.78
N PRO A 434 10.85 -13.92 -31.83
CA PRO A 434 9.48 -14.07 -32.36
C PRO A 434 8.44 -14.44 -31.32
N GLU A 435 8.79 -15.29 -30.36
CA GLU A 435 7.92 -15.74 -29.29
C GLU A 435 7.48 -14.57 -28.41
N LEU A 436 8.38 -13.67 -28.05
CA LEU A 436 8.06 -12.45 -27.28
C LEU A 436 7.18 -11.49 -28.08
N SER A 437 7.44 -11.36 -29.38
CA SER A 437 6.63 -10.50 -30.26
C SER A 437 5.20 -11.00 -30.36
N ILE A 438 4.98 -12.31 -30.41
CA ILE A 438 3.66 -12.94 -30.43
C ILE A 438 2.99 -12.76 -29.05
N ALA A 439 3.70 -13.09 -27.97
CA ALA A 439 3.19 -12.96 -26.61
C ALA A 439 2.76 -11.52 -26.29
N LEU A 440 3.53 -10.54 -26.75
CA LEU A 440 3.21 -9.12 -26.55
C LEU A 440 1.86 -8.75 -27.20
N ARG A 441 1.57 -9.26 -28.42
CA ARG A 441 0.26 -9.03 -29.07
C ARG A 441 -0.90 -9.66 -28.31
N PHE A 442 -0.70 -10.84 -27.72
CA PHE A 442 -1.72 -11.45 -26.85
C PHE A 442 -1.91 -10.64 -25.56
N ALA A 443 -0.82 -10.25 -24.90
CA ALA A 443 -0.87 -9.44 -23.68
C ALA A 443 -1.59 -8.10 -23.91
N GLU A 444 -1.34 -7.44 -25.05
CA GLU A 444 -2.06 -6.22 -25.45
C GLU A 444 -3.56 -6.45 -25.60
N SER A 445 -3.96 -7.55 -26.21
CA SER A 445 -5.39 -7.88 -26.38
C SER A 445 -6.04 -8.16 -25.02
N HIS A 446 -5.39 -8.96 -24.17
CA HIS A 446 -5.88 -9.25 -22.82
C HIS A 446 -6.02 -7.99 -21.97
N LEU A 447 -5.01 -7.10 -22.04
CA LEU A 447 -5.06 -5.84 -21.30
C LEU A 447 -6.17 -4.93 -21.84
N ALA A 448 -6.33 -4.82 -23.16
CA ALA A 448 -7.39 -4.02 -23.76
C ALA A 448 -8.78 -4.51 -23.32
N ASP A 449 -9.00 -5.83 -23.33
CA ASP A 449 -10.26 -6.44 -22.87
C ASP A 449 -10.47 -6.17 -21.36
N LEU A 450 -9.42 -6.28 -20.54
CA LEU A 450 -9.50 -6.02 -19.11
C LEU A 450 -9.87 -4.55 -18.84
N LEU A 451 -9.25 -3.61 -19.55
CA LEU A 451 -9.55 -2.18 -19.43
C LEU A 451 -10.99 -1.86 -19.86
N GLN A 452 -11.47 -2.44 -20.96
CA GLN A 452 -12.82 -2.24 -21.46
C GLN A 452 -13.89 -2.83 -20.52
N GLN A 453 -13.59 -3.85 -19.76
CA GLN A 453 -14.52 -4.44 -18.77
C GLN A 453 -14.74 -3.53 -17.55
N HIS A 454 -13.93 -2.48 -17.36
CA HIS A 454 -13.99 -1.62 -16.18
C HIS A 454 -14.43 -0.21 -16.55
N GLU A 455 -15.21 0.39 -15.67
CA GLU A 455 -15.54 1.81 -15.72
C GLU A 455 -15.15 2.50 -14.43
N PHE A 456 -14.84 3.79 -14.55
CA PHE A 456 -14.43 4.65 -13.44
C PHE A 456 -15.34 5.86 -13.36
N GLN A 457 -15.77 6.19 -12.17
CA GLN A 457 -16.57 7.38 -11.90
C GLN A 457 -16.01 8.13 -10.70
N VAL A 458 -16.05 9.44 -10.77
CA VAL A 458 -15.54 10.31 -9.72
C VAL A 458 -16.66 11.21 -9.24
N LEU A 459 -16.71 11.42 -7.93
CA LEU A 459 -17.56 12.40 -7.29
C LEU A 459 -16.69 13.36 -6.47
N ASP A 460 -16.66 14.63 -6.87
CA ASP A 460 -16.05 15.72 -6.12
C ASP A 460 -17.16 16.50 -5.40
N PHE A 461 -17.58 16.01 -4.24
CA PHE A 461 -18.65 16.60 -3.45
C PHE A 461 -18.17 17.87 -2.74
N GLN A 462 -18.77 19.03 -3.12
CA GLN A 462 -18.43 20.35 -2.60
C GLN A 462 -19.41 20.85 -1.51
N GLY A 463 -20.32 20.01 -1.07
CA GLY A 463 -21.38 20.42 -0.16
C GLY A 463 -20.90 20.68 1.28
N TYR A 464 -20.02 19.83 1.78
CA TYR A 464 -19.37 19.86 3.09
C TYR A 464 -18.33 18.74 3.19
N GLY A 465 -17.54 18.77 4.26
CA GLY A 465 -16.54 17.76 4.56
C GLY A 465 -16.46 17.46 6.06
N LYS A 466 -15.25 17.13 6.51
CA LYS A 466 -14.93 16.76 7.90
C LYS A 466 -15.49 17.75 8.93
N ASN A 467 -15.29 19.07 8.69
CA ASN A 467 -15.70 20.12 9.62
C ASN A 467 -17.21 20.09 9.92
N PHE A 468 -18.05 19.90 8.90
CA PHE A 468 -19.48 19.78 9.12
C PHE A 468 -19.85 18.50 9.86
N ILE A 469 -19.30 17.35 9.44
CA ILE A 469 -19.61 16.03 9.98
C ILE A 469 -19.28 15.98 11.48
N THR A 470 -18.06 16.40 11.85
CA THR A 470 -17.61 16.45 13.24
C THR A 470 -18.42 17.44 14.08
N SER A 471 -18.82 18.61 13.50
CA SER A 471 -19.68 19.59 14.20
C SER A 471 -21.09 19.06 14.52
N MET A 472 -21.52 17.99 13.84
CA MET A 472 -22.75 17.27 14.10
C MET A 472 -22.57 16.06 15.05
N GLY A 473 -21.34 15.81 15.49
CA GLY A 473 -21.00 14.76 16.46
C GLY A 473 -20.88 13.37 15.84
N PHE A 474 -20.38 13.28 14.61
CA PHE A 474 -20.16 12.01 13.91
C PHE A 474 -18.68 11.81 13.53
N SER A 475 -18.23 10.56 13.50
CA SER A 475 -16.99 10.18 12.83
C SER A 475 -17.16 10.40 11.32
N PRO A 476 -16.23 11.12 10.66
CA PRO A 476 -16.29 11.33 9.21
C PRO A 476 -16.26 10.03 8.42
N ASP A 477 -15.44 9.08 8.83
CA ASP A 477 -15.32 7.79 8.21
C ASP A 477 -16.61 6.96 8.34
N ALA A 478 -17.13 6.76 9.56
CA ALA A 478 -18.40 6.06 9.80
C ALA A 478 -19.57 6.73 9.04
N PHE A 479 -19.52 8.05 8.88
CA PHE A 479 -20.51 8.80 8.09
C PHE A 479 -20.48 8.36 6.62
N MET A 480 -19.29 8.26 6.04
CA MET A 480 -19.14 7.85 4.64
C MET A 480 -19.48 6.39 4.42
N GLN A 481 -19.12 5.51 5.35
CA GLN A 481 -19.49 4.11 5.28
C GLN A 481 -21.02 3.92 5.26
N MET A 482 -21.74 4.65 6.08
CA MET A 482 -23.20 4.65 6.03
C MET A 482 -23.77 5.28 4.75
N ALA A 483 -23.08 6.25 4.16
CA ALA A 483 -23.46 6.84 2.88
C ALA A 483 -23.38 5.81 1.74
N ILE A 484 -22.30 5.04 1.70
CA ILE A 484 -22.10 3.97 0.71
C ILE A 484 -23.21 2.91 0.85
N GLN A 485 -23.50 2.47 2.07
CA GLN A 485 -24.54 1.47 2.34
C GLN A 485 -25.95 1.97 1.93
N ALA A 486 -26.29 3.21 2.29
CA ALA A 486 -27.58 3.78 1.96
C ALA A 486 -27.74 4.00 0.45
N ALA A 487 -26.70 4.48 -0.22
CA ALA A 487 -26.71 4.66 -1.67
C ALA A 487 -26.84 3.33 -2.42
N TYR A 488 -26.10 2.31 -2.01
CA TYR A 488 -26.19 0.99 -2.61
C TYR A 488 -27.58 0.37 -2.44
N TYR A 489 -28.13 0.42 -1.23
CA TYR A 489 -29.50 -0.06 -0.98
C TYR A 489 -30.54 0.70 -1.79
N GLY A 490 -30.43 2.02 -1.89
CA GLY A 490 -31.32 2.84 -2.71
C GLY A 490 -31.29 2.48 -4.19
N LEU A 491 -30.14 2.03 -4.69
CA LEU A 491 -29.96 1.64 -6.09
C LEU A 491 -30.40 0.18 -6.36
N TYR A 492 -30.08 -0.74 -5.46
CA TYR A 492 -30.26 -2.19 -5.68
C TYR A 492 -31.34 -2.84 -4.82
N GLY A 493 -31.86 -2.17 -3.79
CA GLY A 493 -32.89 -2.69 -2.88
C GLY A 493 -32.44 -3.81 -1.95
N ARG A 494 -31.13 -4.06 -1.87
CA ARG A 494 -30.53 -5.15 -1.06
C ARG A 494 -29.28 -4.67 -0.35
N ILE A 495 -28.90 -5.41 0.68
CA ILE A 495 -27.70 -5.18 1.47
C ILE A 495 -26.70 -6.25 1.10
N GLU A 496 -25.43 -5.86 0.89
CA GLU A 496 -24.37 -6.76 0.46
C GLU A 496 -23.14 -6.62 1.36
N ASN A 497 -22.33 -7.68 1.36
CA ASN A 497 -21.12 -7.73 2.13
C ASN A 497 -20.17 -6.59 1.73
N THR A 498 -19.63 -5.92 2.75
CA THR A 498 -18.74 -4.78 2.62
C THR A 498 -17.43 -5.04 3.35
N TYR A 499 -16.34 -4.65 2.73
CA TYR A 499 -15.00 -4.68 3.32
C TYR A 499 -14.47 -3.27 3.47
N GLU A 500 -13.90 -3.00 4.63
CA GLU A 500 -13.08 -1.82 4.91
C GLU A 500 -11.89 -2.25 5.77
N PRO A 501 -10.65 -1.83 5.43
CA PRO A 501 -9.47 -2.21 6.20
C PRO A 501 -9.23 -1.29 7.40
N ALA A 502 -8.91 -1.87 8.54
CA ALA A 502 -8.37 -1.18 9.71
C ALA A 502 -6.87 -1.46 9.83
N MET A 503 -6.08 -0.42 9.98
CA MET A 503 -4.64 -0.53 10.15
C MET A 503 -4.26 -1.12 11.52
N THR A 504 -3.35 -2.11 11.54
CA THR A 504 -2.85 -2.74 12.77
C THR A 504 -1.36 -2.45 13.03
N LYS A 505 -0.80 -1.38 12.48
CA LYS A 505 0.63 -1.00 12.63
C LYS A 505 1.03 -0.60 14.07
N VAL A 506 0.09 -0.51 15.00
CA VAL A 506 0.39 -0.43 16.44
C VAL A 506 1.08 -1.68 16.95
N PHE A 507 1.00 -2.78 16.22
CA PHE A 507 1.69 -4.04 16.47
C PHE A 507 2.90 -4.21 15.57
N LEU A 508 3.89 -4.97 16.04
CA LEU A 508 5.08 -5.32 15.28
C LEU A 508 4.70 -6.10 14.01
N HIS A 509 5.15 -5.66 12.84
CA HIS A 509 4.77 -6.16 11.52
C HIS A 509 3.25 -6.20 11.29
N GLY A 510 2.53 -5.25 11.93
CA GLY A 510 1.10 -5.10 11.72
C GLY A 510 0.78 -4.71 10.28
N ARG A 511 -0.28 -5.31 9.75
CA ARG A 511 -0.85 -5.03 8.42
C ARG A 511 -2.24 -4.44 8.60
N THR A 512 -3.26 -5.19 8.26
CA THR A 512 -4.67 -4.77 8.35
C THR A 512 -5.55 -5.83 8.99
N GLU A 513 -6.70 -5.38 9.53
CA GLU A 513 -7.84 -6.22 9.88
C GLU A 513 -9.06 -5.74 9.08
N ALA A 514 -10.08 -6.57 8.89
CA ALA A 514 -11.29 -6.22 8.17
C ALA A 514 -12.38 -5.69 9.11
N ILE A 515 -12.89 -4.50 8.80
CA ILE A 515 -14.10 -3.96 9.40
C ILE A 515 -15.30 -4.41 8.56
N ARG A 516 -16.19 -5.18 9.15
CA ARG A 516 -17.46 -5.60 8.51
C ARG A 516 -18.54 -4.56 8.81
N THR A 517 -18.66 -3.61 7.89
CA THR A 517 -19.52 -2.42 8.03
C THR A 517 -21.01 -2.77 8.15
N VAL A 518 -21.45 -3.89 7.56
CA VAL A 518 -22.83 -4.33 7.58
C VAL A 518 -23.16 -4.98 8.92
N THR A 519 -23.80 -4.21 9.80
CA THR A 519 -24.32 -4.65 11.10
C THR A 519 -25.84 -4.50 11.14
N GLN A 520 -26.49 -5.04 12.18
CA GLN A 520 -27.94 -4.87 12.32
C GLN A 520 -28.32 -3.40 12.42
N GLU A 521 -27.53 -2.58 13.13
CA GLU A 521 -27.75 -1.13 13.24
C GLU A 521 -27.61 -0.44 11.87
N CYS A 522 -26.69 -0.89 11.01
CA CYS A 522 -26.56 -0.41 9.64
C CYS A 522 -27.81 -0.76 8.82
N VAL A 523 -28.31 -1.99 8.90
CA VAL A 523 -29.53 -2.45 8.24
C VAL A 523 -30.75 -1.65 8.68
N ASP A 524 -30.89 -1.47 10.00
CA ASP A 524 -31.98 -0.69 10.58
C ASP A 524 -31.94 0.77 10.10
N PHE A 525 -30.77 1.37 10.07
CA PHE A 525 -30.60 2.72 9.56
C PHE A 525 -30.99 2.81 8.09
N VAL A 526 -30.45 1.96 7.23
CA VAL A 526 -30.67 2.00 5.77
C VAL A 526 -32.16 1.83 5.46
N LYS A 527 -32.85 0.87 6.09
CA LYS A 527 -34.29 0.66 5.94
C LYS A 527 -35.11 1.83 6.47
N THR A 528 -34.72 2.42 7.61
CA THR A 528 -35.38 3.59 8.18
C THR A 528 -35.20 4.82 7.29
N PHE A 529 -34.01 5.01 6.73
CA PHE A 529 -33.68 6.14 5.85
C PHE A 529 -34.57 6.16 4.59
N TRP A 530 -34.73 5.02 3.93
CA TRP A 530 -35.55 4.90 2.73
C TRP A 530 -37.04 4.71 2.98
N GLY A 531 -37.45 4.43 4.21
CA GLY A 531 -38.82 4.31 4.61
C GLY A 531 -39.49 5.69 4.88
N GLU A 532 -40.82 5.68 5.01
CA GLU A 532 -41.62 6.86 5.39
C GLU A 532 -41.49 7.13 6.90
N ASN A 533 -40.29 7.41 7.40
CA ASN A 533 -40.02 7.66 8.80
C ASN A 533 -39.73 9.15 9.06
N PRO A 534 -40.09 9.67 10.26
CA PRO A 534 -39.78 11.06 10.59
C PRO A 534 -38.28 11.33 10.66
N PRO A 535 -37.83 12.58 10.39
CA PRO A 535 -36.41 12.96 10.39
C PRO A 535 -35.66 12.57 11.66
N GLU A 536 -36.31 12.70 12.81
CA GLU A 536 -35.72 12.39 14.12
C GLU A 536 -35.35 10.89 14.21
N GLN A 537 -36.23 10.01 13.72
CA GLN A 537 -36.01 8.57 13.72
C GLN A 537 -34.87 8.18 12.74
N LYS A 538 -34.83 8.83 11.57
CA LYS A 538 -33.75 8.63 10.59
C LYS A 538 -32.38 9.01 11.16
N VAL A 539 -32.31 10.13 11.86
CA VAL A 539 -31.06 10.58 12.51
C VAL A 539 -30.70 9.71 13.72
N GLU A 540 -31.68 9.23 14.48
CA GLU A 540 -31.43 8.35 15.63
C GLU A 540 -30.85 7.00 15.20
N THR A 541 -31.43 6.36 14.16
CA THR A 541 -30.87 5.09 13.62
C THR A 541 -29.50 5.32 12.98
N PHE A 542 -29.28 6.43 12.31
CA PHE A 542 -28.00 6.83 11.77
C PHE A 542 -26.93 6.96 12.88
N ARG A 543 -27.28 7.60 14.01
CA ARG A 543 -26.37 7.74 15.15
C ARG A 543 -25.95 6.39 15.73
N LYS A 544 -26.90 5.46 15.85
CA LYS A 544 -26.60 4.08 16.32
C LYS A 544 -25.66 3.35 15.36
N ALA A 545 -25.93 3.42 14.05
CA ALA A 545 -25.12 2.78 13.03
C ALA A 545 -23.69 3.32 13.00
N THR A 546 -23.52 4.64 13.02
CA THR A 546 -22.19 5.27 13.04
C THR A 546 -21.41 5.00 14.32
N ALA A 547 -22.09 4.97 15.47
CA ALA A 547 -21.46 4.61 16.74
C ALA A 547 -20.99 3.16 16.77
N LYS A 548 -21.81 2.22 16.25
CA LYS A 548 -21.42 0.80 16.11
C LYS A 548 -20.22 0.64 15.19
N HIS A 549 -20.22 1.30 14.02
CA HIS A 549 -19.10 1.28 13.09
C HIS A 549 -17.81 1.79 13.74
N THR A 550 -17.88 2.94 14.43
CA THR A 550 -16.72 3.51 15.13
C THR A 550 -16.16 2.56 16.20
N ALA A 551 -17.03 1.86 16.92
CA ALA A 551 -16.61 0.87 17.91
C ALA A 551 -15.91 -0.33 17.23
N LEU A 552 -16.45 -0.84 16.13
CA LEU A 552 -15.84 -1.92 15.35
C LEU A 552 -14.47 -1.52 14.80
N THR A 553 -14.33 -0.31 14.27
CA THR A 553 -13.04 0.22 13.77
C THR A 553 -11.98 0.19 14.86
N LYS A 554 -12.31 0.63 16.08
CA LYS A 554 -11.39 0.58 17.24
C LYS A 554 -10.99 -0.86 17.61
N GLU A 555 -11.95 -1.77 17.64
CA GLU A 555 -11.70 -3.18 17.95
C GLU A 555 -10.81 -3.83 16.88
N CYS A 556 -11.09 -3.61 15.61
CA CYS A 556 -10.29 -4.12 14.49
C CYS A 556 -8.86 -3.56 14.50
N SER A 557 -8.69 -2.27 14.77
CA SER A 557 -7.35 -1.66 14.86
C SER A 557 -6.51 -2.20 16.03
N LEU A 558 -7.17 -2.75 17.05
CA LEU A 558 -6.53 -3.45 18.19
C LEU A 558 -6.39 -4.96 17.97
N GLY A 559 -6.57 -5.45 16.73
CA GLY A 559 -6.43 -6.87 16.39
C GLY A 559 -7.51 -7.76 17.00
N GLN A 560 -8.68 -7.20 17.32
CA GLN A 560 -9.80 -7.92 17.90
C GLN A 560 -10.89 -8.28 16.87
N GLY A 561 -10.61 -8.13 15.59
CA GLY A 561 -11.45 -8.61 14.50
C GLY A 561 -11.49 -10.14 14.43
N HIS A 562 -12.36 -10.66 13.58
CA HIS A 562 -12.48 -12.10 13.38
C HIS A 562 -11.89 -12.58 12.04
N ASP A 563 -11.75 -11.70 11.08
CA ASP A 563 -11.39 -12.03 9.71
C ASP A 563 -10.01 -12.66 9.59
N ARG A 564 -8.98 -11.95 10.08
CA ARG A 564 -7.59 -12.42 10.00
C ARG A 564 -7.34 -13.65 10.83
N HIS A 565 -8.04 -13.78 11.95
CA HIS A 565 -7.94 -14.96 12.81
C HIS A 565 -8.51 -16.20 12.12
N LEU A 566 -9.74 -16.13 11.61
CA LEU A 566 -10.35 -17.25 10.88
C LEU A 566 -9.55 -17.61 9.63
N TYR A 567 -9.03 -16.61 8.92
CA TYR A 567 -8.16 -16.83 7.77
C TYR A 567 -6.88 -17.57 8.15
N ALA A 568 -6.23 -17.21 9.25
CA ALA A 568 -5.03 -17.94 9.73
C ALA A 568 -5.35 -19.39 10.10
N LEU A 569 -6.51 -19.64 10.74
CA LEU A 569 -6.96 -21.00 11.06
C LEU A 569 -7.24 -21.80 9.78
N TYR A 570 -7.85 -21.19 8.78
CA TYR A 570 -8.09 -21.80 7.48
C TYR A 570 -6.76 -22.17 6.77
N CYS A 571 -5.78 -21.27 6.74
CA CYS A 571 -4.47 -21.54 6.17
C CYS A 571 -3.73 -22.67 6.89
N LEU A 572 -3.81 -22.73 8.21
CA LEU A 572 -3.20 -23.82 8.98
C LEU A 572 -3.88 -25.16 8.74
N TRP A 573 -5.19 -25.16 8.57
CA TRP A 573 -5.91 -26.36 8.17
C TRP A 573 -5.43 -26.85 6.80
N GLN A 574 -5.34 -25.97 5.80
CA GLN A 574 -4.84 -26.32 4.46
C GLN A 574 -3.42 -26.85 4.48
N ARG A 575 -2.47 -26.20 5.17
CA ARG A 575 -1.08 -26.68 5.29
C ARG A 575 -0.98 -28.06 5.96
N SER A 576 -1.93 -28.39 6.82
CA SER A 576 -1.98 -29.72 7.43
C SER A 576 -2.32 -30.84 6.44
N PHE A 577 -2.88 -30.52 5.28
CA PHE A 577 -3.07 -31.46 4.18
C PHE A 577 -1.78 -31.80 3.47
N ASP A 578 -0.99 -30.76 3.17
CA ASP A 578 0.25 -30.91 2.41
C ASP A 578 1.26 -31.75 3.19
N ASP A 579 1.38 -31.54 4.50
CA ASP A 579 2.24 -32.33 5.39
C ASP A 579 1.85 -33.82 5.42
N HIS A 580 0.57 -34.16 5.26
CA HIS A 580 0.11 -35.55 5.24
C HIS A 580 0.27 -36.24 3.88
N VAL A 581 0.29 -35.47 2.78
CA VAL A 581 0.56 -36.00 1.43
C VAL A 581 2.04 -36.37 1.29
N ASP A 582 2.96 -35.52 1.78
CA ASP A 582 4.39 -35.76 1.68
C ASP A 582 4.90 -36.90 2.59
N THR A 583 4.28 -37.13 3.75
CA THR A 583 4.62 -38.24 4.63
C THR A 583 4.19 -39.59 4.08
N ASN A 584 3.15 -39.67 3.24
CA ASN A 584 2.72 -40.90 2.57
C ASN A 584 3.47 -41.18 1.27
N SER A 585 4.21 -40.22 0.70
CA SER A 585 4.99 -40.40 -0.54
C SER A 585 6.41 -40.90 -0.30
N ASN A 586 6.94 -40.86 0.92
CA ASN A 586 8.29 -41.33 1.26
C ASN A 586 8.44 -42.85 1.49
N GLY A 587 7.47 -43.65 1.10
CA GLY A 587 7.44 -45.10 1.26
C GLY A 587 7.54 -45.92 -0.01
N CYS A 588 8.16 -45.46 -1.10
CA CYS A 588 8.58 -46.36 -2.20
C CYS A 588 9.55 -45.69 -3.16
N SER A 589 10.81 -46.00 -3.01
CA SER A 589 11.84 -45.66 -3.97
C SER A 589 11.88 -46.66 -5.11
N SER A 590 11.61 -46.18 -6.34
CA SER A 590 12.26 -46.64 -7.59
C SER A 590 11.93 -45.70 -8.75
N PRO A 591 12.87 -45.38 -9.63
CA PRO A 591 12.65 -44.46 -10.73
C PRO A 591 12.08 -45.19 -11.93
N VAL A 592 10.97 -44.70 -12.46
CA VAL A 592 10.50 -45.05 -13.81
C VAL A 592 10.17 -43.78 -14.54
N GLU A 593 10.93 -43.52 -15.56
CA GLU A 593 10.61 -42.58 -16.63
C GLU A 593 9.23 -42.91 -17.24
N SER A 594 8.38 -41.95 -17.43
CA SER A 594 7.47 -41.97 -18.55
C SER A 594 6.86 -40.61 -18.85
N ASN A 595 6.93 -40.31 -20.11
CA ASN A 595 6.29 -39.25 -20.86
C ASN A 595 4.76 -39.25 -20.74
N SER A 596 4.25 -38.05 -20.94
CA SER A 596 3.05 -37.73 -21.74
C SER A 596 1.81 -37.22 -21.02
N ALA A 597 1.43 -36.09 -21.56
CA ALA A 597 0.09 -35.64 -21.96
C ALA A 597 -0.94 -35.25 -20.91
N ILE A 598 -1.15 -34.00 -20.96
CA ILE A 598 -2.30 -33.12 -20.68
C ILE A 598 -3.65 -33.80 -20.91
N ASP A 599 -4.54 -33.75 -19.92
CA ASP A 599 -5.96 -33.64 -20.19
C ASP A 599 -6.66 -32.84 -19.07
N SER A 600 -7.36 -31.80 -19.53
CA SER A 600 -8.19 -30.89 -18.73
C SER A 600 -9.55 -31.56 -18.44
N PRO A 601 -10.13 -31.39 -17.24
CA PRO A 601 -11.49 -31.86 -16.99
C PRO A 601 -12.52 -30.82 -17.42
N LYS A 602 -13.35 -31.23 -18.36
CA LYS A 602 -14.58 -30.55 -18.80
C LYS A 602 -15.66 -30.66 -17.71
N LEU A 603 -16.31 -29.54 -17.48
CA LEU A 603 -17.58 -29.43 -16.76
C LEU A 603 -18.67 -30.21 -17.51
N SER A 604 -19.33 -31.19 -16.88
CA SER A 604 -20.50 -31.83 -17.41
C SER A 604 -21.69 -31.76 -16.47
N THR A 605 -22.76 -31.20 -16.98
CA THR A 605 -24.11 -31.16 -16.47
C THR A 605 -24.70 -32.57 -16.34
N SER A 606 -25.43 -32.77 -15.23
CA SER A 606 -26.17 -33.98 -14.89
C SER A 606 -27.41 -34.22 -15.76
N THR A 607 -27.60 -35.41 -16.26
CA THR A 607 -28.92 -36.04 -16.43
C THR A 607 -28.81 -37.51 -16.06
N SER A 608 -29.82 -37.94 -15.31
CA SER A 608 -30.09 -39.30 -14.84
C SER A 608 -30.31 -40.30 -15.99
N ASP A 609 -29.84 -41.52 -15.88
CA ASP A 609 -30.71 -42.70 -15.84
C ASP A 609 -29.95 -44.03 -15.64
N ASP A 610 -30.66 -44.97 -15.11
CA ASP A 610 -30.45 -46.33 -14.62
C ASP A 610 -29.58 -47.31 -15.42
N GLY A 611 -28.99 -48.29 -14.68
CA GLY A 611 -28.89 -49.66 -15.17
C GLY A 611 -27.61 -50.46 -14.89
N LEU A 612 -27.66 -51.30 -13.88
CA LEU A 612 -27.09 -52.64 -13.64
C LEU A 612 -25.68 -53.07 -14.06
N SER A 613 -24.92 -53.41 -12.98
CA SER A 613 -24.11 -54.63 -12.76
C SER A 613 -22.90 -54.96 -13.68
N SER A 614 -21.71 -55.02 -13.08
CA SER A 614 -21.05 -56.28 -12.67
C SER A 614 -19.60 -56.05 -12.19
N SER A 615 -19.27 -56.85 -11.21
CA SER A 615 -18.02 -56.97 -10.46
C SER A 615 -16.71 -57.00 -11.25
N SER A 616 -15.70 -56.25 -10.76
CA SER A 616 -14.33 -56.77 -10.61
C SER A 616 -13.55 -55.94 -9.57
N THR A 617 -13.09 -56.69 -8.56
CA THR A 617 -12.24 -56.30 -7.48
C THR A 617 -10.92 -55.75 -7.94
N GLY A 618 -10.69 -54.46 -7.68
CA GLY A 618 -9.41 -53.81 -7.70
C GLY A 618 -9.36 -52.80 -6.57
N LEU A 619 -8.74 -53.15 -5.49
CA LEU A 619 -8.48 -52.28 -4.35
C LEU A 619 -7.64 -51.08 -4.84
N ARG A 620 -8.29 -49.93 -5.09
CA ARG A 620 -7.62 -48.64 -5.09
C ARG A 620 -7.41 -48.25 -3.62
N PRO A 621 -6.21 -47.69 -3.27
CA PRO A 621 -6.03 -47.18 -1.91
C PRO A 621 -7.03 -46.06 -1.68
N LEU A 622 -7.79 -46.18 -0.62
CA LEU A 622 -8.65 -45.12 -0.11
C LEU A 622 -7.79 -43.87 0.09
N ARG A 623 -8.02 -42.84 -0.74
CA ARG A 623 -7.65 -41.49 -0.36
C ARG A 623 -8.37 -41.22 0.97
N SER A 624 -7.63 -41.06 2.06
CA SER A 624 -8.19 -40.55 3.28
C SER A 624 -8.77 -39.15 2.97
N PHE A 625 -10.10 -39.05 2.94
CA PHE A 625 -10.75 -37.75 2.85
C PHE A 625 -10.40 -37.02 4.13
N VAL A 626 -9.49 -36.08 4.04
CA VAL A 626 -9.24 -35.17 5.16
C VAL A 626 -10.48 -34.32 5.31
N HIS A 627 -11.08 -34.39 6.50
CA HIS A 627 -12.31 -33.69 6.84
C HIS A 627 -12.12 -32.18 6.76
N THR A 628 -12.96 -31.49 6.02
CA THR A 628 -12.99 -30.00 6.02
C THR A 628 -13.82 -29.55 7.22
N PRO A 629 -13.31 -28.65 8.08
CA PRO A 629 -14.06 -28.12 9.22
C PRO A 629 -15.39 -27.50 8.79
N ALA A 630 -16.46 -27.74 9.58
CA ALA A 630 -17.82 -27.34 9.24
C ALA A 630 -17.97 -25.85 8.92
N ILE A 631 -17.28 -24.97 9.66
CA ILE A 631 -17.29 -23.52 9.43
C ILE A 631 -16.79 -23.12 8.03
N PHE A 632 -15.83 -23.86 7.46
CA PHE A 632 -15.25 -23.58 6.14
C PHE A 632 -16.04 -24.24 4.99
N GLN A 633 -17.04 -25.06 5.30
CA GLN A 633 -18.01 -25.63 4.36
C GLN A 633 -19.32 -24.85 4.35
N ASP A 634 -19.56 -24.03 5.38
CA ASP A 634 -20.77 -23.25 5.50
C ASP A 634 -20.86 -22.18 4.40
N PRO A 635 -22.01 -22.03 3.71
CA PRO A 635 -22.22 -20.95 2.74
C PRO A 635 -21.99 -19.54 3.29
N GLY A 636 -22.08 -19.35 4.60
CA GLY A 636 -21.73 -18.12 5.29
C GLY A 636 -20.25 -17.75 5.12
N TRP A 637 -19.36 -18.75 5.07
CA TRP A 637 -17.94 -18.52 4.79
C TRP A 637 -17.70 -17.91 3.43
N ASP A 638 -18.32 -18.43 2.38
CA ASP A 638 -18.22 -17.86 1.03
C ASP A 638 -18.84 -16.48 0.96
N LYS A 639 -19.99 -16.28 1.63
CA LYS A 639 -20.70 -15.00 1.68
C LYS A 639 -19.87 -13.90 2.32
N ILE A 640 -19.18 -14.16 3.45
CA ILE A 640 -18.34 -13.18 4.11
C ILE A 640 -17.05 -12.90 3.34
N ASN A 641 -16.54 -13.87 2.59
CA ASN A 641 -15.35 -13.77 1.78
C ASN A 641 -15.60 -13.22 0.37
N THR A 642 -16.85 -13.08 -0.07
CA THR A 642 -17.19 -12.41 -1.32
C THR A 642 -17.57 -10.97 -1.03
N THR A 643 -16.67 -10.03 -1.35
CA THR A 643 -16.90 -8.61 -1.11
C THR A 643 -17.52 -7.94 -2.32
N VAL A 644 -18.72 -7.40 -2.17
CA VAL A 644 -19.41 -6.60 -3.18
C VAL A 644 -19.02 -5.12 -3.09
N LEU A 645 -18.91 -4.59 -1.88
CA LEU A 645 -18.49 -3.21 -1.63
C LEU A 645 -17.11 -3.21 -0.96
N SER A 646 -16.05 -3.13 -1.75
CA SER A 646 -14.70 -2.91 -1.25
C SER A 646 -14.47 -1.41 -1.13
N SER A 647 -14.20 -0.92 0.06
CA SER A 647 -14.07 0.51 0.33
C SER A 647 -12.83 0.82 1.16
N SER A 648 -12.27 2.01 0.97
CA SER A 648 -11.11 2.46 1.74
C SER A 648 -11.01 3.97 1.80
N ASN A 649 -10.51 4.49 2.92
CA ASN A 649 -10.26 5.91 3.17
C ASN A 649 -8.74 6.19 3.18
N CYS A 650 -8.30 7.17 2.38
CA CYS A 650 -6.92 7.66 2.38
C CYS A 650 -6.89 9.19 2.52
N GLY A 651 -7.42 9.70 3.62
CA GLY A 651 -7.51 11.13 3.87
C GLY A 651 -6.14 11.80 4.04
N ASN A 652 -5.68 12.53 3.02
CA ASN A 652 -4.48 13.37 3.10
C ASN A 652 -4.61 14.58 2.17
N PRO A 653 -4.19 15.79 2.61
CA PRO A 653 -4.25 17.00 1.77
C PRO A 653 -3.44 16.92 0.48
N CYS A 654 -2.42 16.07 0.39
CA CYS A 654 -1.60 15.92 -0.81
C CYS A 654 -2.30 15.13 -1.92
N LEU A 655 -3.40 14.44 -1.60
CA LEU A 655 -4.14 13.63 -2.56
C LEU A 655 -5.38 14.35 -3.07
N ARG A 656 -5.55 14.31 -4.37
CA ARG A 656 -6.79 14.69 -5.06
C ARG A 656 -7.79 13.54 -5.06
N HIS A 657 -7.34 12.35 -5.46
CA HIS A 657 -8.09 11.10 -5.44
C HIS A 657 -7.19 9.92 -5.12
N PHE A 658 -7.82 8.81 -4.80
CA PHE A 658 -7.20 7.50 -4.83
C PHE A 658 -8.26 6.45 -5.18
N GLY A 659 -7.80 5.28 -5.65
CA GLY A 659 -8.73 4.22 -5.98
C GLY A 659 -8.03 2.92 -6.34
N PHE A 660 -8.85 1.93 -6.64
CA PHE A 660 -8.45 0.56 -6.94
C PHE A 660 -9.57 -0.13 -7.72
N GLY A 661 -9.26 -1.28 -8.32
CA GLY A 661 -10.25 -2.06 -9.06
C GLY A 661 -11.27 -2.77 -8.15
N PRO A 662 -12.42 -3.21 -8.69
CA PRO A 662 -13.39 -3.97 -7.93
C PRO A 662 -12.85 -5.36 -7.59
N THR A 663 -13.14 -5.85 -6.39
CA THR A 663 -12.65 -7.12 -5.86
C THR A 663 -13.52 -8.31 -6.26
N SER A 664 -14.74 -8.07 -6.73
CA SER A 664 -15.63 -9.10 -7.28
C SER A 664 -16.26 -8.65 -8.60
N GLY A 665 -16.69 -9.60 -9.42
CA GLY A 665 -17.32 -9.30 -10.71
C GLY A 665 -18.59 -8.47 -10.60
N ASP A 666 -19.28 -8.55 -9.48
CA ASP A 666 -20.52 -7.82 -9.16
C ASP A 666 -20.28 -6.57 -8.33
N GLY A 667 -19.02 -6.34 -7.95
CA GLY A 667 -18.67 -5.38 -6.91
C GLY A 667 -18.19 -4.04 -7.41
N PHE A 668 -17.84 -3.22 -6.41
CA PHE A 668 -17.28 -1.91 -6.56
C PHE A 668 -16.00 -1.79 -5.76
N GLY A 669 -14.99 -1.12 -6.32
CA GLY A 669 -13.86 -0.57 -5.59
C GLY A 669 -14.11 0.91 -5.33
N ILE A 670 -14.18 1.34 -4.07
CA ILE A 670 -14.55 2.69 -3.66
C ILE A 670 -13.46 3.31 -2.80
N GLY A 671 -12.63 4.13 -3.42
CA GLY A 671 -11.65 4.97 -2.71
C GLY A 671 -12.26 6.32 -2.36
N TYR A 672 -12.13 6.80 -1.12
CA TYR A 672 -12.65 8.12 -0.75
C TYR A 672 -11.70 8.90 0.15
N ILE A 673 -11.77 10.22 0.03
CA ILE A 673 -10.97 11.19 0.79
C ILE A 673 -11.91 12.21 1.40
N ILE A 674 -11.87 12.36 2.73
CA ILE A 674 -12.67 13.33 3.45
C ILE A 674 -11.76 14.51 3.82
N LYS A 675 -11.91 15.61 3.10
CA LYS A 675 -11.20 16.88 3.37
C LYS A 675 -12.03 17.75 4.33
N ASP A 676 -11.48 18.87 4.76
CA ASP A 676 -12.14 19.77 5.72
C ASP A 676 -13.54 20.18 5.28
N ASP A 677 -13.72 20.57 4.02
CA ASP A 677 -14.98 21.09 3.49
C ASP A 677 -15.49 20.37 2.24
N THR A 678 -14.79 19.33 1.77
CA THR A 678 -15.13 18.57 0.57
C THR A 678 -14.92 17.07 0.78
N ILE A 679 -15.51 16.24 -0.09
CA ILE A 679 -15.33 14.79 -0.12
C ILE A 679 -15.06 14.39 -1.56
N SER A 680 -13.97 13.69 -1.80
CA SER A 680 -13.63 13.13 -3.11
C SER A 680 -13.79 11.62 -3.09
N ILE A 681 -14.47 11.05 -4.08
CA ILE A 681 -14.73 9.62 -4.20
C ILE A 681 -14.34 9.17 -5.60
N CYS A 682 -13.59 8.09 -5.72
CA CYS A 682 -13.36 7.38 -6.96
C CYS A 682 -13.94 5.98 -6.84
N ALA A 683 -14.87 5.64 -7.72
CA ALA A 683 -15.49 4.32 -7.78
C ALA A 683 -15.16 3.61 -9.09
N SER A 684 -14.80 2.35 -8.99
CA SER A 684 -14.57 1.43 -10.11
C SER A 684 -15.55 0.26 -10.06
N SER A 685 -15.97 -0.25 -11.21
CA SER A 685 -16.74 -1.49 -11.30
C SER A 685 -16.64 -2.10 -12.71
N LYS A 686 -17.15 -3.32 -12.87
CA LYS A 686 -17.35 -3.94 -14.20
C LYS A 686 -18.73 -3.56 -14.76
N HIS A 687 -18.89 -2.27 -15.09
CA HIS A 687 -20.13 -1.70 -15.64
C HIS A 687 -21.39 -1.97 -14.80
N ARG A 688 -21.28 -1.77 -13.47
CA ARG A 688 -22.37 -2.00 -12.51
C ARG A 688 -23.12 -0.74 -12.13
N GLN A 689 -23.39 0.14 -13.12
CA GLN A 689 -24.11 1.40 -12.92
C GLN A 689 -23.34 2.37 -12.00
N THR A 690 -22.04 2.44 -12.13
CA THR A 690 -21.14 3.22 -11.26
C THR A 690 -21.55 4.70 -11.18
N ALA A 691 -21.93 5.29 -12.32
CA ALA A 691 -22.41 6.68 -12.36
C ALA A 691 -23.68 6.88 -11.51
N ARG A 692 -24.62 5.92 -11.53
CA ARG A 692 -25.83 5.99 -10.72
C ARG A 692 -25.53 5.82 -9.24
N LEU A 693 -24.55 4.96 -8.89
CA LEU A 693 -24.11 4.83 -7.50
C LEU A 693 -23.53 6.15 -6.99
N MET A 694 -22.68 6.82 -7.78
CA MET A 694 -22.12 8.13 -7.40
C MET A 694 -23.19 9.20 -7.25
N GLN A 695 -24.19 9.23 -8.13
CA GLN A 695 -25.35 10.13 -8.01
C GLN A 695 -26.18 9.83 -6.76
N ALA A 696 -26.34 8.55 -6.41
CA ALA A 696 -27.05 8.15 -5.19
C ALA A 696 -26.29 8.59 -3.93
N VAL A 697 -24.96 8.47 -3.91
CA VAL A 697 -24.12 8.98 -2.82
C VAL A 697 -24.24 10.48 -2.69
N ASP A 698 -24.13 11.24 -3.79
CA ASP A 698 -24.31 12.71 -3.78
C ASP A 698 -25.68 13.12 -3.22
N SER A 699 -26.74 12.50 -3.72
CA SER A 699 -28.10 12.75 -3.26
C SER A 699 -28.29 12.43 -1.78
N TYR A 700 -27.73 11.33 -1.32
CA TYR A 700 -27.74 10.95 0.09
C TYR A 700 -27.02 11.99 0.96
N LEU A 701 -25.80 12.40 0.56
CA LEU A 701 -25.03 13.41 1.31
C LEU A 701 -25.81 14.72 1.45
N LEU A 702 -26.46 15.16 0.38
CA LEU A 702 -27.31 16.36 0.39
C LEU A 702 -28.52 16.20 1.31
N GLU A 703 -29.17 15.07 1.28
CA GLU A 703 -30.36 14.80 2.13
C GLU A 703 -29.95 14.69 3.59
N MET A 704 -28.88 13.99 3.93
CA MET A 704 -28.37 13.90 5.30
C MET A 704 -28.03 15.27 5.89
N ARG A 705 -27.47 16.19 5.10
CA ARG A 705 -27.26 17.57 5.55
C ARG A 705 -28.56 18.26 5.94
N LYS A 706 -29.63 18.05 5.18
CA LYS A 706 -30.95 18.61 5.50
C LYS A 706 -31.50 18.01 6.78
N LEU A 707 -31.48 16.68 6.92
CA LEU A 707 -31.99 15.97 8.09
C LEU A 707 -31.26 16.40 9.37
N LEU A 708 -29.92 16.43 9.33
CA LEU A 708 -29.07 16.81 10.47
C LEU A 708 -29.30 18.28 10.89
N ARG A 709 -29.51 19.19 9.94
CA ARG A 709 -29.83 20.60 10.24
C ARG A 709 -31.21 20.76 10.82
N ALA A 710 -32.20 20.00 10.34
CA ALA A 710 -33.59 20.06 10.81
C ALA A 710 -33.73 19.52 12.24
N THR A 711 -33.00 18.47 12.58
CA THR A 711 -33.05 17.78 13.88
C THR A 711 -32.07 18.34 14.92
N LYS A 712 -31.17 19.26 14.54
CA LYS A 712 -30.29 19.91 15.51
C LYS A 712 -31.10 20.68 16.53
N PRO A 713 -30.99 20.41 17.84
CA PRO A 713 -31.67 21.19 18.86
C PRO A 713 -31.40 22.67 18.65
N LYS A 714 -32.42 23.48 18.51
CA LYS A 714 -32.23 24.94 18.52
C LYS A 714 -31.58 25.26 19.87
N ALA A 715 -30.31 25.71 19.82
CA ALA A 715 -29.63 26.15 21.02
C ALA A 715 -30.52 27.22 21.70
N THR A 716 -31.20 26.85 22.74
CA THR A 716 -31.82 27.77 23.68
C THR A 716 -30.66 28.37 24.49
N SER A 717 -29.87 29.21 23.85
CA SER A 717 -28.98 30.08 24.62
C SER A 717 -29.89 31.05 25.39
N PRO A 718 -29.75 31.13 26.68
CA PRO A 718 -30.35 32.27 27.40
C PRO A 718 -29.59 33.49 26.84
N ARG A 719 -30.26 34.26 25.99
CA ARG A 719 -29.79 35.61 25.67
C ARG A 719 -29.68 36.35 27.01
N THR A 720 -28.51 36.46 27.50
CA THR A 720 -28.23 37.30 28.68
C THR A 720 -28.73 38.70 28.35
N SER A 721 -29.36 39.35 29.31
CA SER A 721 -29.84 40.73 29.22
C SER A 721 -28.81 41.69 28.60
N ARG A 722 -27.56 41.41 28.76
CA ARG A 722 -26.41 42.15 28.20
C ARG A 722 -26.25 42.01 26.68
N ALA A 723 -26.67 40.91 26.06
CA ALA A 723 -26.65 40.74 24.59
C ALA A 723 -27.81 41.52 23.94
N ARG A 724 -28.97 41.67 24.63
CA ARG A 724 -30.08 42.52 24.16
C ARG A 724 -29.76 44.02 24.23
N GLU A 725 -28.99 44.46 25.27
CA GLU A 725 -28.53 45.84 25.37
C GLU A 725 -27.53 46.18 24.25
N MET A 726 -26.65 45.28 23.89
CA MET A 726 -25.66 45.52 22.79
C MET A 726 -26.32 45.54 21.41
N GLU A 727 -27.36 44.75 21.16
CA GLU A 727 -28.15 44.83 19.93
C GLU A 727 -28.91 46.17 19.81
N HIS A 728 -29.44 46.69 20.92
CA HIS A 728 -30.07 48.01 20.96
C HIS A 728 -29.14 49.19 20.80
N ILE A 729 -27.85 49.04 21.17
CA ILE A 729 -26.80 50.06 20.95
C ILE A 729 -26.32 50.06 19.49
N GLY A 730 -26.29 48.88 18.83
CA GLY A 730 -25.91 48.77 17.40
C GLY A 730 -26.85 49.45 16.42
N ASP A 731 -28.15 49.49 16.75
CA ASP A 731 -29.16 50.12 15.88
C ASP A 731 -29.22 51.65 15.97
N ARG A 732 -28.50 52.27 16.90
CA ARG A 732 -28.43 53.72 17.09
C ARG A 732 -27.25 54.41 16.48
N LEU A 733 -26.37 53.68 15.78
CA LEU A 733 -25.21 54.29 15.09
C LEU A 733 -25.53 54.62 13.62
N PRO A 734 -25.14 55.83 13.14
CA PRO A 734 -25.42 56.26 11.78
C PRO A 734 -24.71 55.37 10.74
N ARG A 735 -25.36 55.19 9.59
CA ARG A 735 -24.95 54.33 8.49
C ARG A 735 -23.60 54.68 7.83
N ASP A 736 -22.97 55.77 8.14
CA ASP A 736 -21.80 56.31 7.46
C ASP A 736 -20.47 55.79 7.95
N LEU A 737 -20.42 54.95 8.98
CA LEU A 737 -19.21 54.38 9.56
C LEU A 737 -18.91 52.95 9.13
N ARG A 738 -19.59 52.40 8.13
CA ARG A 738 -19.39 51.00 7.66
C ARG A 738 -18.35 50.85 6.52
N ARG A 739 -17.61 51.89 6.18
CA ARG A 739 -16.50 51.79 5.19
C ARG A 739 -15.23 52.35 5.79
N GLY A 740 -14.29 51.49 6.03
CA GLY A 740 -12.95 51.99 6.18
C GLY A 740 -12.04 51.20 7.10
N ARG A 741 -11.09 50.52 6.47
CA ARG A 741 -9.67 50.42 6.88
C ARG A 741 -9.21 49.18 7.65
N VAL A 742 -8.57 48.36 6.88
CA VAL A 742 -7.46 47.48 7.30
C VAL A 742 -6.33 48.34 7.87
N VAL A 743 -5.93 48.11 9.09
CA VAL A 743 -4.63 48.54 9.64
C VAL A 743 -3.91 47.36 10.25
N ARG A 744 -2.71 47.10 9.73
CA ARG A 744 -1.65 46.30 10.31
C ARG A 744 -1.21 46.86 11.68
N GLY A 745 -0.80 46.00 12.58
CA GLY A 745 0.02 46.41 13.73
C GLY A 745 0.21 45.30 14.74
N ASP A 746 1.46 44.89 14.83
CA ASP A 746 2.04 43.99 15.85
C ASP A 746 1.70 44.36 17.29
N ARG A 747 1.54 43.36 18.15
CA ARG A 747 2.38 43.20 19.35
C ARG A 747 1.96 42.05 20.26
N VAL A 748 2.95 41.31 20.67
CA VAL A 748 3.02 40.30 21.72
C VAL A 748 2.53 40.81 23.08
N ALA A 749 1.72 40.02 23.79
CA ALA A 749 1.74 40.01 25.24
C ALA A 749 1.26 38.68 25.82
N LYS A 750 2.08 38.11 26.68
CA LYS A 750 1.82 36.97 27.56
C LYS A 750 0.76 37.33 28.62
N GLY A 751 -0.07 36.36 28.96
CA GLY A 751 -0.88 36.44 30.19
C GLY A 751 -1.87 35.26 30.22
N GLY A 752 -1.56 34.22 30.98
CA GLY A 752 -2.46 33.13 31.28
C GLY A 752 -3.58 33.54 32.22
N VAL A 753 -4.76 33.04 31.99
CA VAL A 753 -5.82 32.89 33.01
C VAL A 753 -6.57 31.58 32.69
N ASP A 754 -6.60 30.70 33.68
CA ASP A 754 -7.36 29.46 33.71
C ASP A 754 -8.85 29.74 33.53
N THR A 755 -9.50 29.01 32.63
CA THR A 755 -10.95 28.83 32.60
C THR A 755 -11.31 27.36 32.62
N PRO A 756 -12.35 26.94 33.35
CA PRO A 756 -12.63 25.55 33.61
C PRO A 756 -13.16 24.85 32.36
N THR A 757 -12.59 23.69 32.10
CA THR A 757 -13.00 22.72 31.10
C THR A 757 -14.42 22.25 31.34
N THR A 758 -15.33 22.62 30.47
CA THR A 758 -16.55 21.87 30.24
C THR A 758 -16.18 20.70 29.34
N ASP A 759 -16.39 19.53 29.88
CA ASP A 759 -16.26 18.21 29.25
C ASP A 759 -17.28 18.09 28.09
N SER A 760 -16.95 18.62 26.95
CA SER A 760 -17.55 18.27 25.68
C SER A 760 -16.65 17.19 25.09
N GLY A 761 -17.08 15.92 25.23
CA GLY A 761 -16.35 14.81 24.61
C GLY A 761 -16.12 15.09 23.13
N GLU A 762 -14.92 15.50 22.80
CA GLU A 762 -14.44 15.59 21.43
C GLU A 762 -14.50 14.18 20.87
N ILE A 763 -15.38 13.95 19.90
CA ILE A 763 -15.35 12.77 19.06
C ILE A 763 -14.15 12.95 18.16
N GLU A 764 -13.01 12.48 18.65
CA GLU A 764 -11.78 12.47 17.88
C GLU A 764 -11.93 11.50 16.71
N ASP A 765 -11.61 11.96 15.53
CA ASP A 765 -11.43 11.16 14.34
C ASP A 765 -10.24 10.22 14.59
N ASP A 766 -10.56 8.96 14.93
CA ASP A 766 -9.55 7.95 15.09
C ASP A 766 -8.97 7.62 13.71
N GLY A 767 -7.98 8.36 13.23
CA GLY A 767 -7.31 8.15 11.93
C GLY A 767 -6.74 6.75 11.68
N MET A 768 -7.32 5.74 12.34
CA MET A 768 -6.95 4.33 12.26
C MET A 768 -7.85 3.49 11.34
N GLY A 769 -8.97 4.03 10.85
CA GLY A 769 -9.83 3.37 9.86
C GLY A 769 -9.42 3.74 8.44
N GLY A 770 -9.36 2.77 7.55
CA GLY A 770 -9.31 3.03 6.13
C GLY A 770 -7.95 3.02 5.43
N TYR A 771 -6.94 2.30 5.90
CA TYR A 771 -5.62 2.29 5.26
C TYR A 771 -5.18 0.93 4.67
N GLY A 772 -6.07 0.14 4.15
CA GLY A 772 -5.65 -1.11 3.51
C GLY A 772 -6.64 -1.56 2.44
N PHE A 773 -6.11 -2.23 1.47
CA PHE A 773 -6.81 -2.68 0.29
C PHE A 773 -6.81 -4.17 0.26
N PHE A 774 -7.68 -4.93 0.73
CA PHE A 774 -7.73 -6.31 0.29
C PHE A 774 -9.03 -7.00 0.63
N ASP A 775 -9.52 -7.73 -0.32
CA ASP A 775 -10.74 -8.50 -0.24
C ASP A 775 -10.46 -9.94 0.14
N ALA A 776 -11.28 -10.46 1.02
CA ALA A 776 -11.29 -11.86 1.40
C ALA A 776 -11.64 -12.81 0.22
N GLY A 777 -12.35 -12.34 -0.81
CA GLY A 777 -12.64 -13.12 -2.01
C GLY A 777 -11.41 -13.50 -2.82
N MET A 778 -10.37 -12.65 -2.82
CA MET A 778 -9.08 -12.97 -3.44
C MET A 778 -8.25 -13.96 -2.62
N LEU A 779 -8.46 -14.03 -1.30
CA LEU A 779 -7.83 -15.00 -0.42
C LEU A 779 -8.17 -16.44 -0.81
N PHE A 780 -9.37 -16.66 -1.33
CA PHE A 780 -9.85 -18.00 -1.72
C PHE A 780 -9.17 -18.52 -3.00
N GLN A 781 -8.75 -17.62 -3.89
CA GLN A 781 -8.09 -18.00 -5.15
C GLN A 781 -6.58 -18.24 -4.97
N ALA A 782 -5.96 -17.55 -4.03
CA ALA A 782 -4.51 -17.62 -3.78
C ALA A 782 -4.06 -18.95 -3.12
N LEU A 783 -4.99 -19.70 -2.54
CA LEU A 783 -4.68 -20.89 -1.75
C LEU A 783 -4.50 -22.18 -2.55
N LYS A 784 -4.48 -22.14 -3.86
CA LYS A 784 -4.32 -23.35 -4.69
C LYS A 784 -2.87 -23.83 -4.87
N GLY A 785 -1.90 -23.16 -4.31
CA GLY A 785 -0.50 -23.54 -4.47
C GLY A 785 0.41 -23.04 -3.35
N LEU A 786 0.50 -23.81 -2.27
CA LEU A 786 1.50 -23.54 -1.22
C LEU A 786 2.83 -24.21 -1.60
N THR A 787 3.85 -23.42 -1.89
CA THR A 787 5.23 -23.91 -1.96
C THR A 787 6.18 -22.96 -1.24
N ALA A 788 7.13 -23.59 -0.55
CA ALA A 788 8.05 -23.01 0.39
C ALA A 788 8.92 -21.86 -0.17
N GLU A 789 9.15 -20.88 0.69
CA GLU A 789 10.12 -19.79 0.50
C GLU A 789 11.49 -20.33 0.06
N ARG A 790 11.98 -19.86 -1.07
CA ARG A 790 13.43 -19.78 -1.36
C ARG A 790 13.84 -18.32 -1.27
N GLU A 791 14.34 -17.94 -0.11
CA GLU A 791 15.25 -16.79 -0.04
C GLU A 791 16.47 -17.10 -0.90
N ARG A 792 16.60 -16.46 -2.05
CA ARG A 792 17.89 -16.43 -2.74
C ARG A 792 18.79 -15.49 -1.96
N GLY A 793 19.70 -16.10 -1.21
CA GLY A 793 20.73 -15.41 -0.46
C GLY A 793 21.55 -14.49 -1.37
N ALA A 794 21.82 -13.30 -0.87
CA ALA A 794 22.71 -12.34 -1.48
C ALA A 794 24.11 -12.95 -1.62
N ASP A 795 24.50 -13.28 -2.84
CA ASP A 795 25.86 -13.75 -3.14
C ASP A 795 26.59 -12.71 -3.99
N LYS A 796 27.74 -12.30 -3.41
CA LYS A 796 28.93 -11.64 -3.98
C LYS A 796 28.74 -10.31 -4.73
N PRO A 797 29.58 -9.32 -4.45
CA PRO A 797 29.66 -8.10 -5.24
C PRO A 797 30.27 -8.41 -6.59
N THR A 798 29.46 -8.76 -7.56
CA THR A 798 29.84 -8.76 -8.96
C THR A 798 30.01 -7.31 -9.41
N LYS A 799 31.10 -7.00 -10.09
CA LYS A 799 31.28 -5.71 -10.75
C LYS A 799 30.08 -5.50 -11.67
N ARG A 800 29.23 -4.53 -11.34
CA ARG A 800 28.04 -4.18 -12.11
C ARG A 800 28.45 -3.84 -13.53
N ARG A 801 28.01 -4.62 -14.51
CA ARG A 801 28.19 -4.33 -15.91
C ARG A 801 27.27 -3.16 -16.26
N VAL A 802 27.78 -2.16 -16.99
CA VAL A 802 27.01 -0.98 -17.38
C VAL A 802 26.22 -1.32 -18.64
N VAL A 803 24.94 -1.64 -18.46
CA VAL A 803 24.02 -2.11 -19.51
C VAL A 803 23.36 -0.96 -20.24
N GLY A 804 23.10 -1.12 -21.55
CA GLY A 804 22.34 -0.20 -22.39
C GLY A 804 23.17 0.88 -23.10
N LYS A 805 22.56 1.45 -24.15
CA LYS A 805 23.15 2.51 -24.98
C LYS A 805 23.11 3.84 -24.24
N LYS A 806 24.29 4.44 -24.01
CA LYS A 806 24.42 5.75 -23.40
C LYS A 806 23.86 6.83 -24.35
N LEU A 807 22.97 7.69 -23.86
CA LEU A 807 22.50 8.86 -24.59
C LEU A 807 23.46 10.04 -24.41
N PRO A 808 23.75 10.79 -25.48
CA PRO A 808 24.49 12.04 -25.37
C PRO A 808 23.61 13.12 -24.72
N LEU A 809 24.14 13.80 -23.72
CA LEU A 809 23.49 15.00 -23.17
C LEU A 809 23.81 16.19 -24.07
N ASN A 810 22.79 16.84 -24.59
CA ASN A 810 22.95 18.10 -25.30
C ASN A 810 22.98 19.23 -24.25
N GLU A 811 24.15 19.81 -24.04
CA GLU A 811 24.26 21.04 -23.24
C GLU A 811 23.64 22.20 -24.06
N TYR A 812 22.50 22.73 -23.61
CA TYR A 812 21.91 23.96 -24.08
C TYR A 812 22.33 25.15 -23.19
#